data_b55fd5f3e4dec76a62e294ac6883015b
#
_entry.id   b55fd5f3e4dec76a62e294ac6883015b
#
_cell.length_a   1.000
_cell.length_b   1.000
_cell.length_c   1.000
_cell.angle_alpha   90.00
_cell.angle_beta   90.00
_cell.angle_gamma   90.00
#
_symmetry.space_group_name_H-M   'P 1'
#
loop_
_entity.id
_entity.type
_entity.pdbx_description
1 polymer ?
#
loop_
_entity_poly.entity_id
_entity_poly.type
_entity_poly.pdbx_seq_one_letter_code
_entity_poly.pdbx_strand_id
1 'polypeptide(L)'
;MTLKDLEIGKSAVIKAVGGEGVLRQHFLDMGVIPGAEVTVIKFAPMGDPMELQIHGYELTLRLADADQITIEQISSRTRKHEGARNINQSVHPGLGEEGKYHVKGDGNPLPEKTRLTYALVGNQNCGKTTLFNQLTGSNQHIGNFPGVTVDRKDGPIKGYPDTLVTDLPGIYSMSPYSSEEIASRNFVLEDKPKAIINIIDATNIERNLYLTMQLLEMDIPMVVALNMMDEMTGNSGSVDVNGMEAMLGVPVVPISAAKNEGVDELVRHALHIAKYQERPGRQDFCSENEFGGAVHRCIHAVSHLIEDHAEHAGIPLRFAASKIIEGDHLILQKLELDENEQEAIEHLIVQMEKERGLDRSAAIADMRFNFIEKVCEKTVVKPKASRERIRSEKIDRILTGKYTAIPCFIGIMLLVFFLTFHVIGAFLQNLLAMGIDALSNVTDHALTAAGVNEVLHGLIIDGIFAGVGSVLSFLPIIVTLFFFLSLMEDSGYIARVAFFMDKLLRKIGLSGRSIVPMLIGFGCTVPAVMSTRTLPSERDRKMTILLTPFMSCSAKLPIYAFFTSAFFPEYGALVMCALYLTGIVIGILVALLYRKTLFRGDAVPFVMELPNYRLPGLKNVMQLLWEKAKDFLQKAFTVIFVATICIWFLQKFDLHFNLVADSKDSILAMISNCLVPIFAPLGLGDWRICTSLISGVMAKESVISTLEILFGGAVKDALTPVAAASLLVFSLLYTPCIAAIASIRRELGRKWAVGMVIWQCMIAWVAAFAVRWLMVLFMR
;
A
#
# COMPACT_ATOMS: atom_id res chain seq x y z
N MET A 1 -10.79 0.86 34.77
CA MET A 1 -9.63 0.17 34.18
C MET A 1 -9.71 0.36 32.69
N THR A 2 -8.61 0.68 32.02
CA THR A 2 -8.59 0.82 30.57
C THR A 2 -8.01 -0.45 29.93
N LEU A 3 -8.27 -0.65 28.65
CA LEU A 3 -7.75 -1.81 27.89
C LEU A 3 -6.23 -1.86 27.89
N LYS A 4 -5.57 -0.71 27.98
CA LYS A 4 -4.12 -0.58 28.11
C LYS A 4 -3.55 -1.27 29.35
N ASP A 5 -4.32 -1.34 30.45
CA ASP A 5 -3.90 -1.92 31.74
C ASP A 5 -4.09 -3.43 31.80
N LEU A 6 -4.70 -4.05 30.76
CA LEU A 6 -4.97 -5.49 30.73
C LEU A 6 -3.68 -6.26 30.46
N GLU A 7 -3.39 -7.26 31.32
CA GLU A 7 -2.19 -8.09 31.20
C GLU A 7 -2.29 -9.11 30.07
N ILE A 8 -1.14 -9.51 29.53
CA ILE A 8 -1.06 -10.53 28.47
C ILE A 8 -1.72 -11.83 28.92
N GLY A 9 -2.58 -12.38 28.05
CA GLY A 9 -3.32 -13.63 28.26
C GLY A 9 -4.56 -13.48 29.13
N LYS A 10 -4.89 -12.27 29.60
CA LYS A 10 -6.13 -12.01 30.32
C LYS A 10 -7.22 -11.50 29.39
N SER A 11 -8.48 -11.88 29.72
CA SER A 11 -9.68 -11.42 29.02
C SER A 11 -10.44 -10.41 29.86
N ALA A 12 -11.12 -9.52 29.16
CA ALA A 12 -12.03 -8.53 29.76
C ALA A 12 -13.21 -8.25 28.80
N VAL A 13 -14.29 -7.69 29.34
CA VAL A 13 -15.41 -7.18 28.53
C VAL A 13 -15.25 -5.69 28.34
N ILE A 14 -15.43 -5.21 27.13
CA ILE A 14 -15.45 -3.77 26.81
C ILE A 14 -16.72 -3.16 27.40
N LYS A 15 -16.55 -2.13 28.25
CA LYS A 15 -17.66 -1.41 28.85
C LYS A 15 -18.06 -0.19 28.02
N ALA A 16 -17.08 0.56 27.54
CA ALA A 16 -17.31 1.72 26.68
C ALA A 16 -16.08 2.00 25.81
N VAL A 17 -16.34 2.49 24.60
CA VAL A 17 -15.33 2.92 23.63
C VAL A 17 -15.37 4.44 23.59
N GLY A 18 -14.32 5.07 24.10
CA GLY A 18 -14.15 6.52 24.11
C GLY A 18 -13.61 7.05 22.78
N GLY A 19 -13.36 8.36 22.75
CA GLY A 19 -12.95 9.07 21.54
C GLY A 19 -14.16 9.62 20.76
N GLU A 20 -13.85 10.37 19.70
CA GLU A 20 -14.87 11.02 18.86
C GLU A 20 -14.51 10.87 17.37
N GLY A 21 -15.52 11.07 16.51
CA GLY A 21 -15.34 11.17 15.08
C GLY A 21 -14.97 9.85 14.38
N VAL A 22 -14.32 9.97 13.23
CA VAL A 22 -14.08 8.88 12.28
C VAL A 22 -13.23 7.74 12.86
N LEU A 23 -12.31 8.05 13.78
CA LEU A 23 -11.47 7.03 14.42
C LEU A 23 -12.26 6.10 15.32
N ARG A 24 -13.15 6.67 16.13
CA ARG A 24 -14.03 5.89 17.01
C ARG A 24 -14.95 4.99 16.19
N GLN A 25 -15.53 5.53 15.10
CA GLN A 25 -16.34 4.74 14.17
C GLN A 25 -15.53 3.57 13.60
N HIS A 26 -14.28 3.80 13.22
CA HIS A 26 -13.40 2.76 12.73
C HIS A 26 -13.18 1.64 13.77
N PHE A 27 -13.01 1.95 15.05
CA PHE A 27 -12.91 0.93 16.10
C PHE A 27 -14.20 0.11 16.23
N LEU A 28 -15.36 0.76 16.17
CA LEU A 28 -16.65 0.08 16.20
C LEU A 28 -16.83 -0.84 14.98
N ASP A 29 -16.49 -0.37 13.79
CA ASP A 29 -16.50 -1.14 12.54
C ASP A 29 -15.54 -2.34 12.59
N MET A 30 -14.46 -2.22 13.39
CA MET A 30 -13.49 -3.29 13.67
C MET A 30 -13.94 -4.20 14.82
N GLY A 31 -15.17 -4.09 15.31
CA GLY A 31 -15.73 -4.96 16.36
C GLY A 31 -15.31 -4.62 17.78
N VAL A 32 -14.62 -3.50 18.00
CA VAL A 32 -14.35 -2.99 19.34
C VAL A 32 -15.62 -2.29 19.85
N ILE A 33 -16.57 -3.09 20.33
CA ILE A 33 -17.90 -2.62 20.74
C ILE A 33 -18.15 -2.91 22.23
N PRO A 34 -18.99 -2.13 22.91
CA PRO A 34 -19.41 -2.44 24.27
C PRO A 34 -20.06 -3.83 24.35
N GLY A 35 -19.67 -4.62 25.35
CA GLY A 35 -20.13 -6.00 25.54
C GLY A 35 -19.23 -7.05 24.89
N ALA A 36 -18.33 -6.71 23.97
CA ALA A 36 -17.39 -7.64 23.35
C ALA A 36 -16.31 -8.11 24.33
N GLU A 37 -15.99 -9.39 24.28
CA GLU A 37 -14.87 -9.97 25.03
C GLU A 37 -13.57 -9.76 24.26
N VAL A 38 -12.57 -9.20 24.93
CA VAL A 38 -11.25 -8.93 24.38
C VAL A 38 -10.16 -9.59 25.22
N THR A 39 -9.17 -10.20 24.54
CA THR A 39 -8.01 -10.84 25.18
C THR A 39 -6.73 -10.22 24.64
N VAL A 40 -5.80 -9.84 25.52
CA VAL A 40 -4.48 -9.34 25.10
C VAL A 40 -3.58 -10.54 24.76
N ILE A 41 -3.09 -10.59 23.51
CA ILE A 41 -2.20 -11.66 23.05
C ILE A 41 -0.73 -11.31 23.35
N LYS A 42 -0.29 -10.15 22.88
CA LYS A 42 1.08 -9.67 23.07
C LYS A 42 1.21 -8.17 22.83
N PHE A 43 2.33 -7.60 23.22
CA PHE A 43 2.73 -6.26 22.84
C PHE A 43 3.81 -6.32 21.76
N ALA A 44 3.90 -5.31 20.92
CA ALA A 44 5.03 -5.14 20.03
C ALA A 44 6.36 -5.12 20.81
N PRO A 45 7.50 -5.48 20.21
CA PRO A 45 8.80 -5.57 20.89
C PRO A 45 9.19 -4.31 21.69
N MET A 46 8.72 -3.15 21.23
CA MET A 46 8.93 -1.86 21.91
C MET A 46 7.82 -1.50 22.93
N GLY A 47 6.88 -2.41 23.18
CA GLY A 47 5.76 -2.25 24.11
C GLY A 47 4.55 -1.50 23.54
N ASP A 48 4.54 -1.10 22.26
CA ASP A 48 3.45 -0.41 21.58
C ASP A 48 3.61 -0.59 20.07
N PRO A 49 2.59 -1.01 19.30
CA PRO A 49 1.19 -1.27 19.69
C PRO A 49 0.96 -2.60 20.43
N MET A 50 -0.26 -2.82 20.90
CA MET A 50 -0.72 -4.09 21.48
C MET A 50 -1.51 -4.89 20.45
N GLU A 51 -1.45 -6.22 20.57
CA GLU A 51 -2.24 -7.16 19.77
C GLU A 51 -3.31 -7.80 20.64
N LEU A 52 -4.54 -7.79 20.14
CA LEU A 52 -5.74 -8.22 20.81
C LEU A 52 -6.44 -9.32 20.03
N GLN A 53 -7.12 -10.21 20.71
CA GLN A 53 -8.11 -11.11 20.14
C GLN A 53 -9.51 -10.63 20.50
N ILE A 54 -10.35 -10.44 19.48
CA ILE A 54 -11.76 -10.04 19.63
C ILE A 54 -12.59 -10.76 18.56
N HIS A 55 -13.81 -11.21 18.87
CA HIS A 55 -14.68 -11.98 17.95
C HIS A 55 -13.97 -13.11 17.18
N GLY A 56 -12.87 -13.66 17.75
CA GLY A 56 -12.13 -14.77 17.15
C GLY A 56 -11.03 -14.39 16.14
N TYR A 57 -10.79 -13.12 15.85
CA TYR A 57 -9.68 -12.61 15.02
C TYR A 57 -8.71 -11.72 15.82
N GLU A 58 -7.55 -11.43 15.23
CA GLU A 58 -6.49 -10.66 15.85
C GLU A 58 -6.47 -9.22 15.31
N LEU A 59 -6.40 -8.27 16.21
CA LEU A 59 -6.42 -6.83 15.92
C LEU A 59 -5.28 -6.14 16.66
N THR A 60 -4.62 -5.16 16.02
CA THR A 60 -3.61 -4.35 16.68
C THR A 60 -4.14 -2.96 17.00
N LEU A 61 -3.90 -2.49 18.25
CA LEU A 61 -4.24 -1.14 18.69
C LEU A 61 -3.02 -0.47 19.32
N ARG A 62 -2.92 0.85 19.14
CA ARG A 62 -1.93 1.65 19.90
C ARG A 62 -2.35 1.76 21.36
N LEU A 63 -1.39 1.85 22.27
CA LEU A 63 -1.69 2.03 23.70
C LEU A 63 -2.45 3.33 23.99
N ALA A 64 -2.23 4.37 23.20
CA ALA A 64 -2.97 5.61 23.30
C ALA A 64 -4.47 5.46 22.97
N ASP A 65 -4.78 4.59 21.98
CA ASP A 65 -6.14 4.28 21.59
C ASP A 65 -6.78 3.30 22.59
N ALA A 66 -6.03 2.32 23.07
CA ALA A 66 -6.45 1.39 24.11
C ALA A 66 -6.74 2.08 25.46
N ASP A 67 -6.10 3.20 25.75
CA ASP A 67 -6.34 4.02 26.94
C ASP A 67 -7.72 4.69 26.95
N GLN A 68 -8.33 4.84 25.78
CA GLN A 68 -9.69 5.39 25.62
C GLN A 68 -10.79 4.33 25.76
N ILE A 69 -10.43 3.03 25.80
CA ILE A 69 -11.38 1.92 25.88
C ILE A 69 -11.47 1.47 27.34
N THR A 70 -12.63 1.64 27.97
CA THR A 70 -12.87 1.18 29.34
C THR A 70 -13.33 -0.27 29.32
N ILE A 71 -12.77 -1.07 30.25
CA ILE A 71 -13.02 -2.50 30.35
C ILE A 71 -13.45 -2.89 31.77
N GLU A 72 -14.17 -4.02 31.86
CA GLU A 72 -14.50 -4.69 33.10
C GLU A 72 -13.86 -6.09 33.08
N GLN A 73 -13.06 -6.42 34.09
CA GLN A 73 -12.30 -7.65 34.13
C GLN A 73 -13.23 -8.84 34.40
N ILE A 74 -13.18 -9.86 33.55
CA ILE A 74 -13.94 -11.10 33.77
C ILE A 74 -13.15 -11.96 34.75
N SER A 75 -13.75 -12.25 35.91
CA SER A 75 -13.34 -13.39 36.73
C SER A 75 -13.78 -14.66 35.99
N SER A 76 -12.86 -15.33 35.33
CA SER A 76 -12.91 -16.70 34.78
C SER A 76 -14.34 -17.27 34.52
N ARG A 77 -15.05 -16.78 33.53
CA ARG A 77 -16.14 -17.52 32.87
C ARG A 77 -15.58 -18.12 31.58
N THR A 78 -15.11 -19.34 31.67
CA THR A 78 -14.92 -20.20 30.49
C THR A 78 -16.31 -20.40 29.88
N ARG A 79 -16.64 -19.66 28.82
CA ARG A 79 -17.74 -20.09 27.91
C ARG A 79 -17.33 -21.47 27.40
N LYS A 80 -17.99 -22.51 27.89
CA LYS A 80 -17.96 -23.84 27.28
C LYS A 80 -18.52 -23.66 25.88
N HIS A 81 -17.67 -23.69 24.85
CA HIS A 81 -18.13 -24.00 23.51
C HIS A 81 -18.83 -25.35 23.59
N GLU A 82 -20.13 -25.36 23.51
CA GLU A 82 -20.92 -26.58 23.36
C GLU A 82 -20.41 -27.31 22.11
N GLY A 83 -20.21 -28.62 22.26
CA GLY A 83 -19.50 -29.48 21.37
C GLY A 83 -19.87 -29.33 19.90
N ALA A 84 -18.87 -29.43 19.06
CA ALA A 84 -18.95 -29.37 17.62
C ALA A 84 -20.13 -30.18 17.09
N ARG A 85 -21.17 -29.51 16.58
CA ARG A 85 -22.20 -30.16 15.77
C ARG A 85 -21.49 -30.62 14.49
N ASN A 86 -21.61 -31.92 14.17
CA ASN A 86 -21.24 -32.41 12.85
C ASN A 86 -22.19 -31.80 11.82
N ILE A 87 -21.79 -30.69 11.21
CA ILE A 87 -22.49 -30.16 10.05
C ILE A 87 -22.00 -30.99 8.86
N ASN A 88 -22.90 -31.78 8.26
CA ASN A 88 -22.59 -32.45 7.00
C ASN A 88 -22.24 -31.38 5.97
N GLN A 89 -21.07 -31.52 5.32
CA GLN A 89 -20.71 -30.67 4.19
C GLN A 89 -21.75 -30.88 3.08
N SER A 90 -22.71 -29.97 2.97
CA SER A 90 -23.61 -29.94 1.83
C SER A 90 -22.80 -29.39 0.63
N VAL A 91 -22.77 -30.17 -0.44
CA VAL A 91 -22.26 -29.69 -1.72
C VAL A 91 -23.21 -28.60 -2.20
N HIS A 92 -22.66 -27.45 -2.64
CA HIS A 92 -23.48 -26.38 -3.22
C HIS A 92 -24.25 -26.93 -4.43
N PRO A 93 -25.58 -26.84 -4.48
CA PRO A 93 -26.39 -27.54 -5.49
C PRO A 93 -26.40 -26.89 -6.86
N GLY A 94 -25.75 -25.74 -7.05
CA GLY A 94 -25.67 -25.03 -8.33
C GLY A 94 -26.89 -24.19 -8.67
N LEU A 95 -26.95 -23.63 -9.88
CA LEU A 95 -28.05 -22.78 -10.38
C LEU A 95 -29.40 -23.48 -10.54
N GLY A 96 -29.48 -24.78 -10.29
CA GLY A 96 -30.70 -25.60 -10.47
C GLY A 96 -31.58 -25.74 -9.23
N GLU A 97 -31.25 -25.07 -8.13
CA GLU A 97 -32.04 -25.10 -6.93
C GLU A 97 -33.42 -24.48 -7.13
N GLU A 98 -34.46 -25.30 -6.96
CA GLU A 98 -35.81 -24.81 -7.01
C GLU A 98 -36.05 -23.79 -5.89
N GLY A 99 -35.94 -22.51 -6.23
CA GLY A 99 -36.87 -21.55 -5.69
C GLY A 99 -36.51 -20.80 -4.43
N LYS A 100 -35.26 -20.82 -3.88
CA LYS A 100 -35.02 -19.97 -2.70
C LYS A 100 -34.18 -18.69 -3.01
N TYR A 101 -33.27 -18.76 -3.92
CA TYR A 101 -32.34 -17.62 -4.22
C TYR A 101 -32.22 -17.29 -5.70
N HIS A 102 -32.81 -18.10 -6.59
CA HIS A 102 -32.84 -17.88 -8.04
C HIS A 102 -34.28 -18.09 -8.55
N VAL A 103 -35.17 -17.19 -8.16
CA VAL A 103 -36.55 -17.24 -8.65
C VAL A 103 -36.57 -16.79 -10.09
N LYS A 104 -36.70 -17.74 -11.03
CA LYS A 104 -36.89 -17.39 -12.45
C LYS A 104 -38.16 -16.55 -12.58
N GLY A 105 -38.01 -15.26 -12.82
CA GLY A 105 -39.09 -14.36 -13.20
C GLY A 105 -39.36 -13.18 -12.28
N ASP A 106 -38.76 -13.08 -11.09
CA ASP A 106 -39.00 -11.95 -10.18
C ASP A 106 -38.06 -10.76 -10.40
N GLY A 107 -37.04 -10.90 -11.26
CA GLY A 107 -36.15 -9.80 -11.62
C GLY A 107 -36.59 -9.05 -12.87
N ASN A 108 -36.06 -7.84 -13.07
CA ASN A 108 -36.14 -7.10 -14.31
C ASN A 108 -34.94 -7.45 -15.20
N PRO A 109 -35.03 -8.45 -16.10
CA PRO A 109 -33.90 -8.88 -16.88
C PRO A 109 -33.37 -7.76 -17.76
N LEU A 110 -32.07 -7.54 -17.73
CA LEU A 110 -31.41 -6.55 -18.58
C LEU A 110 -31.47 -6.96 -20.05
N PRO A 111 -31.53 -6.00 -20.99
CA PRO A 111 -31.47 -6.25 -22.44
C PRO A 111 -30.24 -7.10 -22.80
N GLU A 112 -30.38 -8.02 -23.76
CA GLU A 112 -29.32 -9.01 -24.12
C GLU A 112 -27.95 -8.43 -24.51
N LYS A 113 -27.88 -7.16 -24.91
CA LYS A 113 -26.63 -6.46 -25.29
C LYS A 113 -26.08 -5.53 -24.20
N THR A 114 -26.64 -5.58 -22.98
CA THR A 114 -26.16 -4.73 -21.90
C THR A 114 -24.84 -5.26 -21.36
N ARG A 115 -23.80 -4.41 -21.32
CA ARG A 115 -22.54 -4.76 -20.67
C ARG A 115 -22.74 -4.97 -19.17
N LEU A 116 -22.37 -6.13 -18.67
CA LEU A 116 -22.49 -6.45 -17.25
C LEU A 116 -21.26 -5.95 -16.49
N THR A 117 -21.48 -5.02 -15.56
CA THR A 117 -20.41 -4.43 -14.73
C THR A 117 -20.45 -4.99 -13.32
N TYR A 118 -19.28 -5.40 -12.81
CA TYR A 118 -19.13 -6.00 -11.48
C TYR A 118 -18.17 -5.21 -10.62
N ALA A 119 -18.50 -5.02 -9.36
CA ALA A 119 -17.58 -4.60 -8.33
C ALA A 119 -17.05 -5.83 -7.59
N LEU A 120 -15.75 -6.06 -7.58
CA LEU A 120 -15.12 -7.07 -6.73
C LEU A 120 -14.74 -6.42 -5.41
N VAL A 121 -15.45 -6.78 -4.33
CA VAL A 121 -15.34 -6.17 -3.00
C VAL A 121 -14.92 -7.21 -1.97
N GLY A 122 -14.15 -6.82 -0.98
CA GLY A 122 -13.77 -7.68 0.15
C GLY A 122 -12.69 -7.07 1.01
N ASN A 123 -12.46 -7.68 2.16
CA ASN A 123 -11.48 -7.22 3.12
C ASN A 123 -10.04 -7.33 2.59
N GLN A 124 -9.10 -6.69 3.27
CA GLN A 124 -7.68 -6.92 2.99
C GLN A 124 -7.34 -8.39 3.28
N ASN A 125 -6.46 -8.97 2.47
CA ASN A 125 -5.99 -10.37 2.58
C ASN A 125 -7.03 -11.48 2.35
N CYS A 126 -8.28 -11.20 1.97
CA CYS A 126 -9.29 -12.22 1.65
C CYS A 126 -9.03 -12.98 0.32
N GLY A 127 -8.00 -12.64 -0.44
CA GLY A 127 -7.66 -13.26 -1.72
C GLY A 127 -8.27 -12.57 -2.95
N LYS A 128 -8.72 -11.31 -2.84
CA LYS A 128 -9.38 -10.53 -3.89
C LYS A 128 -8.55 -10.42 -5.18
N THR A 129 -7.31 -10.01 -5.09
CA THR A 129 -6.42 -9.89 -6.26
C THR A 129 -6.16 -11.25 -6.94
N THR A 130 -6.08 -12.33 -6.16
CA THR A 130 -5.95 -13.69 -6.69
C THR A 130 -7.18 -14.07 -7.49
N LEU A 131 -8.39 -13.82 -6.95
CA LEU A 131 -9.65 -14.08 -7.65
C LEU A 131 -9.77 -13.20 -8.90
N PHE A 132 -9.45 -11.91 -8.82
CA PHE A 132 -9.47 -11.00 -9.97
C PHE A 132 -8.59 -11.51 -11.12
N ASN A 133 -7.38 -11.98 -10.81
CA ASN A 133 -6.46 -12.55 -11.80
C ASN A 133 -6.99 -13.87 -12.39
N GLN A 134 -7.71 -14.69 -11.62
CA GLN A 134 -8.37 -15.89 -12.14
C GLN A 134 -9.52 -15.53 -13.09
N LEU A 135 -10.34 -14.55 -12.72
CA LEU A 135 -11.48 -14.11 -13.51
C LEU A 135 -11.05 -13.45 -14.83
N THR A 136 -10.07 -12.53 -14.81
CA THR A 136 -9.74 -11.67 -15.95
C THR A 136 -8.52 -12.14 -16.76
N GLY A 137 -7.59 -12.87 -16.15
CA GLY A 137 -6.34 -13.29 -16.80
C GLY A 137 -5.41 -12.12 -17.10
N SER A 138 -4.88 -12.07 -18.34
CA SER A 138 -3.93 -11.04 -18.80
C SER A 138 -4.61 -9.77 -19.36
N ASN A 139 -5.92 -9.76 -19.52
CA ASN A 139 -6.66 -8.65 -20.12
C ASN A 139 -7.12 -7.64 -19.07
N GLN A 140 -6.16 -6.93 -18.48
CA GLN A 140 -6.42 -5.97 -17.41
C GLN A 140 -6.04 -4.55 -17.87
N HIS A 141 -6.87 -3.57 -17.48
CA HIS A 141 -6.57 -2.15 -17.61
C HIS A 141 -6.27 -1.57 -16.24
N ILE A 142 -5.17 -0.84 -16.11
CA ILE A 142 -4.74 -0.20 -14.86
C ILE A 142 -4.94 1.30 -15.00
N GLY A 143 -5.65 1.90 -14.08
CA GLY A 143 -5.89 3.34 -13.97
C GLY A 143 -5.93 3.79 -12.51
N ASN A 144 -6.47 4.96 -12.24
CA ASN A 144 -6.75 5.43 -10.88
C ASN A 144 -8.24 5.71 -10.75
N PHE A 145 -8.78 5.55 -9.53
CA PHE A 145 -10.15 6.01 -9.24
C PHE A 145 -10.23 7.54 -9.35
N PRO A 146 -11.34 8.09 -9.84
CA PRO A 146 -11.51 9.54 -9.95
C PRO A 146 -11.33 10.26 -8.62
N GLY A 147 -10.57 11.36 -8.62
CA GLY A 147 -10.36 12.21 -7.43
C GLY A 147 -9.45 11.67 -6.34
N VAL A 148 -8.96 10.43 -6.45
CA VAL A 148 -8.05 9.80 -5.48
C VAL A 148 -6.88 9.13 -6.17
N THR A 149 -5.80 8.92 -5.43
CA THR A 149 -4.59 8.26 -5.94
C THR A 149 -4.56 6.76 -5.66
N VAL A 150 -5.72 6.13 -5.74
CA VAL A 150 -5.93 4.69 -5.54
C VAL A 150 -5.96 4.01 -6.90
N ASP A 151 -5.19 2.94 -7.06
CA ASP A 151 -5.12 2.19 -8.31
C ASP A 151 -6.46 1.47 -8.58
N ARG A 152 -6.95 1.59 -9.82
CA ARG A 152 -8.12 0.91 -10.35
C ARG A 152 -7.68 -0.14 -11.36
N LYS A 153 -8.17 -1.36 -11.22
CA LYS A 153 -7.95 -2.44 -12.18
C LYS A 153 -9.29 -2.92 -12.73
N ASP A 154 -9.40 -2.92 -14.03
CA ASP A 154 -10.59 -3.36 -14.74
C ASP A 154 -10.23 -4.48 -15.73
N GLY A 155 -11.12 -5.44 -15.92
CA GLY A 155 -10.94 -6.47 -16.95
C GLY A 155 -12.22 -7.25 -17.23
N PRO A 156 -12.38 -7.81 -18.44
CA PRO A 156 -13.49 -8.69 -18.77
C PRO A 156 -13.28 -10.06 -18.12
N ILE A 157 -14.37 -10.75 -17.79
CA ILE A 157 -14.32 -12.15 -17.35
C ILE A 157 -13.93 -13.02 -18.55
N LYS A 158 -13.03 -13.98 -18.34
CA LYS A 158 -12.60 -14.94 -19.37
C LYS A 158 -13.81 -15.66 -19.98
N GLY A 159 -13.89 -15.66 -21.30
CA GLY A 159 -15.01 -16.27 -22.04
C GLY A 159 -16.26 -15.38 -22.15
N TYR A 160 -16.29 -14.21 -21.48
CA TYR A 160 -17.44 -13.30 -21.48
C TYR A 160 -17.00 -11.85 -21.77
N PRO A 161 -16.75 -11.49 -23.03
CA PRO A 161 -16.21 -10.17 -23.41
C PRO A 161 -17.13 -9.00 -23.06
N ASP A 162 -18.45 -9.22 -22.97
CA ASP A 162 -19.43 -8.20 -22.61
C ASP A 162 -19.54 -7.94 -21.09
N THR A 163 -18.54 -8.38 -20.34
CA THR A 163 -18.45 -8.15 -18.90
C THR A 163 -17.32 -7.18 -18.56
N LEU A 164 -17.41 -6.54 -17.39
CA LEU A 164 -16.33 -5.73 -16.83
C LEU A 164 -16.31 -5.92 -15.32
N VAL A 165 -15.22 -6.48 -14.81
CA VAL A 165 -14.97 -6.57 -13.37
C VAL A 165 -13.99 -5.46 -12.98
N THR A 166 -14.36 -4.68 -11.98
CA THR A 166 -13.50 -3.67 -11.35
C THR A 166 -13.03 -4.20 -9.99
N ASP A 167 -11.70 -4.31 -9.80
CA ASP A 167 -11.10 -4.67 -8.52
C ASP A 167 -11.09 -3.44 -7.61
N LEU A 168 -11.91 -3.45 -6.56
CA LEU A 168 -11.92 -2.38 -5.56
C LEU A 168 -10.81 -2.60 -4.53
N PRO A 169 -10.30 -1.54 -3.89
CA PRO A 169 -9.38 -1.67 -2.76
C PRO A 169 -9.92 -2.58 -1.67
N GLY A 170 -9.02 -3.21 -0.90
CA GLY A 170 -9.41 -4.00 0.26
C GLY A 170 -9.87 -3.07 1.39
N ILE A 171 -11.14 -3.17 1.77
CA ILE A 171 -11.77 -2.31 2.77
C ILE A 171 -12.42 -3.14 3.87
N TYR A 172 -12.59 -2.56 5.03
CA TYR A 172 -13.23 -3.22 6.16
C TYR A 172 -14.67 -2.75 6.38
N SER A 173 -14.98 -1.55 5.96
CA SER A 173 -16.32 -0.96 6.04
C SER A 173 -16.54 0.05 4.91
N MET A 174 -17.79 0.49 4.73
CA MET A 174 -18.17 1.57 3.83
C MET A 174 -18.14 2.95 4.51
N SER A 175 -17.50 3.06 5.68
CA SER A 175 -17.30 4.32 6.38
C SER A 175 -16.13 5.10 5.78
N PRO A 176 -16.19 6.44 5.68
CA PRO A 176 -15.20 7.25 4.98
C PRO A 176 -13.93 7.50 5.82
N TYR A 177 -13.25 6.45 6.23
CA TYR A 177 -12.05 6.53 7.07
C TYR A 177 -10.75 6.71 6.26
N SER A 178 -10.61 5.96 5.17
CA SER A 178 -9.44 6.00 4.29
C SER A 178 -9.82 6.40 2.87
N SER A 179 -8.82 6.82 2.08
CA SER A 179 -9.02 7.08 0.64
C SER A 179 -9.51 5.85 -0.14
N GLU A 180 -9.13 4.66 0.32
CA GLU A 180 -9.53 3.37 -0.25
C GLU A 180 -11.02 3.11 -0.01
N GLU A 181 -11.51 3.35 1.21
CA GLU A 181 -12.92 3.20 1.57
C GLU A 181 -13.80 4.24 0.87
N ILE A 182 -13.33 5.49 0.78
CA ILE A 182 -14.02 6.54 0.03
C ILE A 182 -14.13 6.18 -1.46
N ALA A 183 -13.03 5.69 -2.08
CA ALA A 183 -13.02 5.29 -3.48
C ALA A 183 -13.98 4.13 -3.76
N SER A 184 -13.96 3.10 -2.91
CA SER A 184 -14.83 1.93 -3.03
C SER A 184 -16.30 2.29 -2.84
N ARG A 185 -16.61 3.12 -1.84
CA ARG A 185 -17.95 3.61 -1.58
C ARG A 185 -18.50 4.44 -2.74
N ASN A 186 -17.71 5.41 -3.24
CA ASN A 186 -18.13 6.25 -4.35
C ASN A 186 -18.35 5.43 -5.61
N PHE A 187 -17.49 4.45 -5.90
CA PHE A 187 -17.68 3.54 -7.03
C PHE A 187 -19.01 2.80 -6.95
N VAL A 188 -19.35 2.24 -5.79
CA VAL A 188 -20.60 1.49 -5.62
C VAL A 188 -21.83 2.40 -5.72
N LEU A 189 -21.78 3.61 -5.13
CA LEU A 189 -22.90 4.55 -5.11
C LEU A 189 -23.09 5.32 -6.43
N GLU A 190 -22.01 5.71 -7.10
CA GLU A 190 -22.04 6.60 -8.26
C GLU A 190 -21.96 5.84 -9.59
N ASP A 191 -21.02 4.88 -9.74
CA ASP A 191 -20.89 4.05 -10.95
C ASP A 191 -21.97 2.96 -11.04
N LYS A 192 -22.63 2.63 -9.93
CA LYS A 192 -23.75 1.68 -9.82
C LYS A 192 -23.51 0.38 -10.61
N PRO A 193 -22.57 -0.47 -10.17
CA PRO A 193 -22.30 -1.74 -10.85
C PRO A 193 -23.57 -2.60 -10.92
N LYS A 194 -23.70 -3.42 -11.97
CA LYS A 194 -24.88 -4.27 -12.16
C LYS A 194 -24.93 -5.43 -11.16
N ALA A 195 -23.79 -5.83 -10.62
CA ALA A 195 -23.71 -6.76 -9.50
C ALA A 195 -22.41 -6.59 -8.70
N ILE A 196 -22.40 -7.11 -7.48
CA ILE A 196 -21.25 -7.16 -6.59
C ILE A 196 -20.81 -8.63 -6.44
N ILE A 197 -19.50 -8.87 -6.57
CA ILE A 197 -18.87 -10.12 -6.15
C ILE A 197 -18.15 -9.80 -4.83
N ASN A 198 -18.75 -10.23 -3.72
CA ASN A 198 -18.19 -10.00 -2.39
C ASN A 198 -17.35 -11.21 -1.97
N ILE A 199 -16.05 -11.05 -1.80
CA ILE A 199 -15.14 -12.13 -1.40
C ILE A 199 -14.91 -12.11 0.11
N ILE A 200 -15.14 -13.26 0.74
CA ILE A 200 -15.04 -13.50 2.19
C ILE A 200 -13.97 -14.55 2.45
N ASP A 201 -13.12 -14.32 3.44
CA ASP A 201 -12.17 -15.32 3.94
C ASP A 201 -12.91 -16.29 4.90
N ALA A 202 -13.02 -17.55 4.51
CA ALA A 202 -13.68 -18.60 5.30
C ALA A 202 -12.97 -18.87 6.64
N THR A 203 -11.71 -18.51 6.79
CA THR A 203 -10.95 -18.66 8.04
C THR A 203 -11.23 -17.54 9.05
N ASN A 204 -11.81 -16.41 8.59
CA ASN A 204 -12.13 -15.21 9.37
C ASN A 204 -13.52 -14.65 9.01
N ILE A 205 -14.53 -15.49 9.01
CA ILE A 205 -15.88 -15.16 8.49
C ILE A 205 -16.49 -13.97 9.25
N GLU A 206 -16.47 -13.97 10.59
CA GLU A 206 -17.07 -12.92 11.40
C GLU A 206 -16.58 -11.54 11.02
N ARG A 207 -15.29 -11.44 10.77
CA ARG A 207 -14.63 -10.18 10.38
C ARG A 207 -15.09 -9.69 9.02
N ASN A 208 -15.22 -10.61 8.07
CA ASN A 208 -15.56 -10.28 6.70
C ASN A 208 -17.05 -9.97 6.53
N LEU A 209 -17.92 -10.62 7.31
CA LEU A 209 -19.36 -10.40 7.24
C LEU A 209 -19.79 -8.97 7.60
N TYR A 210 -19.00 -8.21 8.37
CA TYR A 210 -19.36 -6.84 8.69
C TYR A 210 -19.48 -5.95 7.44
N LEU A 211 -18.51 -6.05 6.52
CA LEU A 211 -18.59 -5.40 5.23
C LEU A 211 -19.75 -5.93 4.38
N THR A 212 -19.96 -7.26 4.40
CA THR A 212 -21.07 -7.91 3.68
C THR A 212 -22.42 -7.35 4.10
N MET A 213 -22.62 -7.12 5.40
CA MET A 213 -23.86 -6.52 5.91
C MET A 213 -24.12 -5.13 5.31
N GLN A 214 -23.09 -4.29 5.23
CA GLN A 214 -23.22 -2.96 4.65
C GLN A 214 -23.45 -2.99 3.14
N LEU A 215 -22.89 -4.00 2.44
CA LEU A 215 -23.14 -4.21 1.00
C LEU A 215 -24.58 -4.68 0.75
N LEU A 216 -25.14 -5.52 1.63
CA LEU A 216 -26.54 -5.96 1.55
C LEU A 216 -27.52 -4.78 1.72
N GLU A 217 -27.20 -3.80 2.58
CA GLU A 217 -27.98 -2.58 2.74
C GLU A 217 -28.00 -1.70 1.46
N MET A 218 -27.06 -1.91 0.52
CA MET A 218 -26.98 -1.15 -0.75
C MET A 218 -27.96 -1.64 -1.83
N ASP A 219 -28.67 -2.74 -1.61
CA ASP A 219 -29.69 -3.27 -2.51
C ASP A 219 -29.21 -3.49 -3.97
N ILE A 220 -27.95 -3.88 -4.13
CA ILE A 220 -27.35 -4.23 -5.43
C ILE A 220 -27.29 -5.75 -5.53
N PRO A 221 -27.59 -6.37 -6.70
CA PRO A 221 -27.40 -7.81 -6.92
C PRO A 221 -26.01 -8.26 -6.45
N MET A 222 -25.94 -9.28 -5.59
CA MET A 222 -24.68 -9.68 -4.97
C MET A 222 -24.56 -11.20 -4.88
N VAL A 223 -23.34 -11.70 -5.13
CA VAL A 223 -22.92 -13.07 -4.81
C VAL A 223 -21.75 -13.03 -3.83
N VAL A 224 -21.78 -13.92 -2.85
CA VAL A 224 -20.70 -14.09 -1.88
C VAL A 224 -19.78 -15.21 -2.35
N ALA A 225 -18.51 -14.88 -2.56
CA ALA A 225 -17.44 -15.83 -2.84
C ALA A 225 -16.74 -16.20 -1.52
N LEU A 226 -17.08 -17.37 -0.96
CA LEU A 226 -16.50 -17.87 0.28
C LEU A 226 -15.15 -18.53 -0.04
N ASN A 227 -14.06 -17.77 0.09
CA ASN A 227 -12.72 -18.16 -0.32
C ASN A 227 -11.95 -18.86 0.81
N MET A 228 -10.83 -19.51 0.46
CA MET A 228 -9.96 -20.28 1.38
C MET A 228 -10.65 -21.50 2.00
N MET A 229 -11.62 -22.06 1.30
CA MET A 229 -12.31 -23.27 1.75
C MET A 229 -11.38 -24.47 1.89
N ASP A 230 -10.31 -24.52 1.12
CA ASP A 230 -9.26 -25.53 1.24
C ASP A 230 -8.48 -25.45 2.57
N GLU A 231 -8.25 -24.24 3.09
CA GLU A 231 -7.65 -24.04 4.42
C GLU A 231 -8.67 -24.41 5.54
N MET A 232 -9.93 -24.01 5.37
CA MET A 232 -10.99 -24.29 6.33
C MET A 232 -11.20 -25.80 6.50
N THR A 233 -11.37 -26.51 5.39
CA THR A 233 -11.58 -27.98 5.40
C THR A 233 -10.32 -28.73 5.80
N GLY A 234 -9.14 -28.26 5.36
CA GLY A 234 -7.84 -28.85 5.74
C GLY A 234 -7.55 -28.82 7.24
N ASN A 235 -8.17 -27.90 7.98
CA ASN A 235 -8.08 -27.77 9.43
C ASN A 235 -9.27 -28.36 10.19
N SER A 236 -10.12 -29.17 9.53
CA SER A 236 -11.29 -29.79 10.10
C SER A 236 -12.40 -28.81 10.51
N GLY A 237 -12.45 -27.64 9.89
CA GLY A 237 -13.57 -26.73 9.94
C GLY A 237 -14.58 -27.04 8.83
N SER A 238 -15.80 -26.55 8.95
CA SER A 238 -16.82 -26.65 7.92
C SER A 238 -17.78 -25.47 7.95
N VAL A 239 -18.39 -25.18 6.81
CA VAL A 239 -19.43 -24.15 6.70
C VAL A 239 -20.66 -24.78 6.07
N ASP A 240 -21.82 -24.56 6.68
CA ASP A 240 -23.11 -24.85 6.05
C ASP A 240 -23.44 -23.71 5.09
N VAL A 241 -23.08 -23.91 3.82
CA VAL A 241 -23.26 -22.92 2.76
C VAL A 241 -24.74 -22.59 2.56
N ASN A 242 -25.61 -23.59 2.51
CA ASN A 242 -27.05 -23.40 2.32
C ASN A 242 -27.71 -22.67 3.50
N GLY A 243 -27.30 -23.00 4.72
CA GLY A 243 -27.72 -22.27 5.91
C GLY A 243 -27.26 -20.80 5.89
N MET A 244 -26.06 -20.54 5.40
CA MET A 244 -25.52 -19.20 5.27
C MET A 244 -26.25 -18.39 4.19
N GLU A 245 -26.54 -18.98 3.02
CA GLU A 245 -27.40 -18.39 1.98
C GLU A 245 -28.77 -18.01 2.53
N ALA A 246 -29.40 -18.94 3.25
CA ALA A 246 -30.71 -18.72 3.86
C ALA A 246 -30.72 -17.54 4.85
N MET A 247 -29.64 -17.35 5.56
CA MET A 247 -29.52 -16.26 6.54
C MET A 247 -29.13 -14.93 5.91
N LEU A 248 -28.27 -14.93 4.90
CA LEU A 248 -27.81 -13.71 4.21
C LEU A 248 -28.79 -13.25 3.11
N GLY A 249 -29.56 -14.17 2.54
CA GLY A 249 -30.49 -13.88 1.44
C GLY A 249 -29.80 -13.61 0.10
N VAL A 250 -28.59 -14.15 -0.10
CA VAL A 250 -27.81 -14.05 -1.35
C VAL A 250 -27.04 -15.33 -1.60
N PRO A 251 -26.75 -15.70 -2.86
CA PRO A 251 -25.96 -16.88 -3.17
C PRO A 251 -24.57 -16.85 -2.51
N VAL A 252 -24.14 -17.96 -1.93
CA VAL A 252 -22.83 -18.15 -1.32
C VAL A 252 -22.10 -19.29 -2.02
N VAL A 253 -21.04 -19.00 -2.74
CA VAL A 253 -20.27 -19.99 -3.52
C VAL A 253 -18.94 -20.29 -2.84
N PRO A 254 -18.71 -21.53 -2.39
CA PRO A 254 -17.43 -21.92 -1.81
C PRO A 254 -16.34 -22.02 -2.87
N ILE A 255 -15.23 -21.33 -2.68
CA ILE A 255 -14.12 -21.30 -3.63
C ILE A 255 -12.75 -21.47 -2.96
N SER A 256 -11.77 -21.85 -3.78
CA SER A 256 -10.35 -21.65 -3.49
C SER A 256 -9.72 -20.90 -4.68
N ALA A 257 -9.60 -19.58 -4.56
CA ALA A 257 -9.02 -18.75 -5.62
C ALA A 257 -7.55 -19.13 -5.93
N ALA A 258 -6.79 -19.58 -4.93
CA ALA A 258 -5.41 -20.02 -5.10
C ALA A 258 -5.31 -21.30 -5.95
N LYS A 259 -6.26 -22.22 -5.81
CA LYS A 259 -6.32 -23.49 -6.57
C LYS A 259 -7.20 -23.41 -7.82
N ASN A 260 -7.91 -22.32 -8.01
CA ASN A 260 -8.92 -22.13 -9.06
C ASN A 260 -10.09 -23.16 -8.95
N GLU A 261 -10.48 -23.50 -7.74
CA GLU A 261 -11.61 -24.40 -7.46
C GLU A 261 -12.88 -23.56 -7.16
N GLY A 262 -14.02 -23.95 -7.74
CA GLY A 262 -15.32 -23.26 -7.54
C GLY A 262 -15.48 -21.94 -8.30
N VAL A 263 -14.44 -21.45 -9.01
CA VAL A 263 -14.49 -20.14 -9.68
C VAL A 263 -15.47 -20.13 -10.85
N ASP A 264 -15.58 -21.22 -11.61
CA ASP A 264 -16.53 -21.34 -12.73
C ASP A 264 -17.99 -21.31 -12.23
N GLU A 265 -18.25 -21.88 -11.06
CA GLU A 265 -19.55 -21.82 -10.41
C GLU A 265 -19.88 -20.39 -9.96
N LEU A 266 -18.91 -19.71 -9.35
CA LEU A 266 -19.02 -18.32 -8.97
C LEU A 266 -19.37 -17.42 -10.19
N VAL A 267 -18.71 -17.65 -11.33
CA VAL A 267 -18.97 -16.89 -12.56
C VAL A 267 -20.39 -17.12 -13.06
N ARG A 268 -20.89 -18.37 -13.02
CA ARG A 268 -22.28 -18.68 -13.41
C ARG A 268 -23.29 -17.94 -12.55
N HIS A 269 -23.12 -17.95 -11.22
CA HIS A 269 -23.98 -17.20 -10.30
C HIS A 269 -23.88 -15.69 -10.53
N ALA A 270 -22.67 -15.14 -10.67
CA ALA A 270 -22.47 -13.71 -10.92
C ALA A 270 -23.16 -13.25 -12.22
N LEU A 271 -23.05 -14.03 -13.30
CA LEU A 271 -23.73 -13.74 -14.56
C LEU A 271 -25.26 -13.80 -14.42
N HIS A 272 -25.76 -14.78 -13.68
CA HIS A 272 -27.20 -14.97 -13.48
C HIS A 272 -27.81 -13.78 -12.71
N ILE A 273 -27.29 -13.47 -11.53
CA ILE A 273 -27.81 -12.37 -10.69
C ILE A 273 -27.70 -11.01 -11.40
N ALA A 274 -26.60 -10.77 -12.13
CA ALA A 274 -26.44 -9.51 -12.88
C ALA A 274 -27.42 -9.40 -14.06
N LYS A 275 -27.66 -10.50 -14.78
CA LYS A 275 -28.57 -10.53 -15.93
C LYS A 275 -30.03 -10.33 -15.50
N TYR A 276 -30.44 -11.01 -14.44
CA TYR A 276 -31.82 -10.98 -13.95
C TYR A 276 -32.07 -9.90 -12.89
N GLN A 277 -31.02 -9.14 -12.48
CA GLN A 277 -31.06 -8.09 -11.45
C GLN A 277 -31.71 -8.59 -10.14
N GLU A 278 -31.29 -9.77 -9.70
CA GLU A 278 -31.76 -10.39 -8.46
C GLU A 278 -31.18 -9.65 -7.25
N ARG A 279 -32.06 -8.96 -6.53
CA ARG A 279 -31.67 -8.18 -5.35
C ARG A 279 -31.50 -9.07 -4.12
N PRO A 280 -30.72 -8.64 -3.10
CA PRO A 280 -30.59 -9.36 -1.84
C PRO A 280 -31.96 -9.59 -1.19
N GLY A 281 -32.23 -10.83 -0.82
CA GLY A 281 -33.48 -11.21 -0.15
C GLY A 281 -33.59 -10.73 1.31
N ARG A 282 -32.48 -10.20 1.86
CA ARG A 282 -32.44 -9.64 3.20
C ARG A 282 -31.64 -8.34 3.25
N GLN A 283 -32.25 -7.32 3.78
CA GLN A 283 -31.63 -6.01 4.03
C GLN A 283 -31.78 -5.58 5.49
N ASP A 284 -32.70 -6.20 6.22
CA ASP A 284 -32.97 -5.93 7.62
C ASP A 284 -32.32 -7.01 8.52
N PHE A 285 -31.47 -6.56 9.41
CA PHE A 285 -30.68 -7.38 10.34
C PHE A 285 -31.11 -7.19 11.79
N CYS A 286 -32.03 -6.26 12.04
CA CYS A 286 -32.57 -6.03 13.35
C CYS A 286 -33.75 -6.96 13.63
N SER A 287 -33.92 -7.34 14.89
CA SER A 287 -35.07 -8.12 15.38
C SER A 287 -35.98 -7.22 16.20
N GLU A 288 -37.29 -7.32 15.95
CA GLU A 288 -38.30 -6.59 16.74
C GLU A 288 -38.26 -6.97 18.22
N ASN A 289 -37.80 -8.17 18.52
CA ASN A 289 -37.77 -8.72 19.88
C ASN A 289 -36.45 -8.52 20.62
N GLU A 290 -35.39 -8.12 19.92
CA GLU A 290 -34.08 -7.91 20.55
C GLU A 290 -33.98 -6.54 21.18
N PHE A 291 -33.58 -6.54 22.45
CA PHE A 291 -33.40 -5.31 23.23
C PHE A 291 -34.62 -4.36 23.15
N GLY A 292 -35.82 -4.91 23.10
CA GLY A 292 -37.06 -4.15 23.00
C GLY A 292 -37.31 -3.50 21.64
N GLY A 293 -36.55 -3.87 20.59
CA GLY A 293 -36.75 -3.37 19.23
C GLY A 293 -36.36 -1.88 19.02
N ALA A 294 -35.62 -1.28 19.93
CA ALA A 294 -35.29 0.17 19.86
C ALA A 294 -34.55 0.55 18.56
N VAL A 295 -33.53 -0.23 18.16
CA VAL A 295 -32.77 0.00 16.93
C VAL A 295 -33.64 -0.21 15.71
N HIS A 296 -34.47 -1.27 15.71
CA HIS A 296 -35.40 -1.57 14.61
C HIS A 296 -36.37 -0.41 14.39
N ARG A 297 -37.05 0.06 15.44
CA ARG A 297 -37.97 1.22 15.34
C ARG A 297 -37.28 2.48 14.85
N CYS A 298 -36.07 2.77 15.34
CA CYS A 298 -35.32 3.95 14.92
C CYS A 298 -34.98 3.90 13.44
N ILE A 299 -34.42 2.79 12.94
CA ILE A 299 -34.06 2.67 11.53
C ILE A 299 -35.30 2.77 10.64
N HIS A 300 -36.40 2.11 10.99
CA HIS A 300 -37.64 2.19 10.21
C HIS A 300 -38.23 3.59 10.21
N ALA A 301 -38.29 4.28 11.36
CA ALA A 301 -38.80 5.63 11.44
C ALA A 301 -37.94 6.62 10.63
N VAL A 302 -36.60 6.52 10.73
CA VAL A 302 -35.69 7.31 9.93
C VAL A 302 -35.83 7.00 8.43
N SER A 303 -35.97 5.74 8.06
CA SER A 303 -36.19 5.34 6.65
C SER A 303 -37.42 6.02 6.06
N HIS A 304 -38.55 6.05 6.80
CA HIS A 304 -39.76 6.73 6.31
C HIS A 304 -39.58 8.25 6.17
N LEU A 305 -38.82 8.88 7.06
CA LEU A 305 -38.57 10.34 7.00
C LEU A 305 -37.69 10.73 5.81
N ILE A 306 -36.78 9.87 5.36
CA ILE A 306 -35.80 10.20 4.33
C ILE A 306 -36.09 9.56 2.98
N GLU A 307 -37.24 8.87 2.80
CA GLU A 307 -37.55 8.06 1.61
C GLU A 307 -37.47 8.88 0.32
N ASP A 308 -38.16 10.03 0.28
CA ASP A 308 -38.15 10.92 -0.88
C ASP A 308 -36.76 11.51 -1.19
N HIS A 309 -36.01 11.88 -0.15
CA HIS A 309 -34.65 12.42 -0.25
C HIS A 309 -33.67 11.36 -0.75
N ALA A 310 -33.77 10.13 -0.23
CA ALA A 310 -32.92 9.01 -0.65
C ALA A 310 -33.17 8.61 -2.10
N GLU A 311 -34.46 8.59 -2.55
CA GLU A 311 -34.83 8.35 -3.93
C GLU A 311 -34.28 9.43 -4.86
N HIS A 312 -34.43 10.71 -4.48
CA HIS A 312 -33.93 11.85 -5.26
C HIS A 312 -32.40 11.85 -5.37
N ALA A 313 -31.71 11.56 -4.27
CA ALA A 313 -30.24 11.43 -4.25
C ALA A 313 -29.74 10.12 -4.93
N GLY A 314 -30.65 9.17 -5.20
CA GLY A 314 -30.35 7.87 -5.79
C GLY A 314 -29.49 6.98 -4.87
N ILE A 315 -29.64 7.15 -3.54
CA ILE A 315 -28.95 6.38 -2.51
C ILE A 315 -29.91 5.32 -1.97
N PRO A 316 -29.48 4.05 -1.79
CA PRO A 316 -30.34 3.01 -1.22
C PRO A 316 -30.83 3.40 0.18
N LEU A 317 -32.15 3.31 0.38
CA LEU A 317 -32.85 3.85 1.54
C LEU A 317 -32.31 3.28 2.87
N ARG A 318 -32.14 1.97 2.96
CA ARG A 318 -31.66 1.29 4.17
C ARG A 318 -30.23 1.70 4.52
N PHE A 319 -29.36 1.78 3.52
CA PHE A 319 -27.99 2.26 3.68
C PHE A 319 -27.95 3.73 4.14
N ALA A 320 -28.78 4.59 3.54
CA ALA A 320 -28.88 5.99 3.92
C ALA A 320 -29.32 6.14 5.39
N ALA A 321 -30.39 5.43 5.81
CA ALA A 321 -30.89 5.47 7.17
C ALA A 321 -29.84 5.00 8.20
N SER A 322 -29.19 3.86 7.96
CA SER A 322 -28.13 3.36 8.83
C SER A 322 -26.97 4.37 8.95
N LYS A 323 -26.53 4.97 7.83
CA LYS A 323 -25.42 5.94 7.82
C LYS A 323 -25.77 7.28 8.46
N ILE A 324 -27.01 7.76 8.35
CA ILE A 324 -27.46 8.96 9.07
C ILE A 324 -27.43 8.71 10.58
N ILE A 325 -27.94 7.56 11.02
CA ILE A 325 -27.93 7.22 12.45
C ILE A 325 -26.48 7.11 12.95
N GLU A 326 -25.55 6.56 12.18
CA GLU A 326 -24.13 6.53 12.50
C GLU A 326 -23.47 7.93 12.51
N GLY A 327 -24.13 8.96 11.95
CA GLY A 327 -23.61 10.33 11.88
C GLY A 327 -22.69 10.61 10.69
N ASP A 328 -22.91 9.92 9.57
CA ASP A 328 -22.12 10.12 8.34
C ASP A 328 -22.45 11.42 7.63
N HIS A 329 -21.59 12.41 7.78
CA HIS A 329 -21.75 13.74 7.20
C HIS A 329 -21.85 13.77 5.67
N LEU A 330 -21.19 12.84 4.98
CA LEU A 330 -21.21 12.79 3.50
C LEU A 330 -22.58 12.37 2.98
N ILE A 331 -23.25 11.45 3.67
CA ILE A 331 -24.62 11.06 3.32
C ILE A 331 -25.58 12.16 3.70
N LEU A 332 -25.43 12.75 4.91
CA LEU A 332 -26.27 13.85 5.36
C LEU A 332 -26.26 15.02 4.36
N GLN A 333 -25.08 15.39 3.84
CA GLN A 333 -24.95 16.44 2.83
C GLN A 333 -25.62 16.08 1.48
N LYS A 334 -25.55 14.81 1.08
CA LYS A 334 -26.16 14.36 -0.20
C LYS A 334 -27.69 14.30 -0.16
N LEU A 335 -28.26 14.14 1.02
CA LEU A 335 -29.72 14.03 1.19
C LEU A 335 -30.42 15.40 1.29
N GLU A 336 -29.69 16.49 1.53
CA GLU A 336 -30.21 17.85 1.58
C GLU A 336 -31.45 17.99 2.49
N LEU A 337 -31.44 17.36 3.68
CA LEU A 337 -32.53 17.41 4.66
C LEU A 337 -32.71 18.80 5.22
N ASP A 338 -33.96 19.21 5.47
CA ASP A 338 -34.27 20.49 6.15
C ASP A 338 -33.95 20.43 7.66
N GLU A 339 -34.00 21.60 8.33
CA GLU A 339 -33.69 21.69 9.77
C GLU A 339 -34.70 20.91 10.62
N ASN A 340 -36.00 20.88 10.24
CA ASN A 340 -37.05 20.20 10.99
C ASN A 340 -36.90 18.66 10.87
N GLU A 341 -36.56 18.19 9.68
CA GLU A 341 -36.28 16.76 9.42
C GLU A 341 -35.08 16.29 10.21
N GLN A 342 -33.98 17.06 10.19
CA GLN A 342 -32.77 16.77 10.99
C GLN A 342 -33.08 16.73 12.49
N GLU A 343 -33.91 17.68 12.99
CA GLU A 343 -34.29 17.72 14.39
C GLU A 343 -35.19 16.51 14.76
N ALA A 344 -36.11 16.12 13.88
CA ALA A 344 -36.95 14.93 14.06
C ALA A 344 -36.12 13.65 14.10
N ILE A 345 -35.17 13.50 13.17
CA ILE A 345 -34.24 12.36 13.14
C ILE A 345 -33.38 12.31 14.41
N GLU A 346 -32.83 13.44 14.83
CA GLU A 346 -32.03 13.50 16.06
C GLU A 346 -32.86 13.11 17.30
N HIS A 347 -34.13 13.50 17.36
CA HIS A 347 -35.02 13.08 18.45
C HIS A 347 -35.23 11.55 18.49
N LEU A 348 -35.43 10.92 17.33
CA LEU A 348 -35.56 9.46 17.22
C LEU A 348 -34.27 8.75 17.66
N ILE A 349 -33.12 9.28 17.26
CA ILE A 349 -31.82 8.73 17.64
C ILE A 349 -31.60 8.83 19.15
N VAL A 350 -31.84 9.99 19.75
CA VAL A 350 -31.70 10.20 21.20
C VAL A 350 -32.65 9.29 22.00
N GLN A 351 -33.85 9.04 21.47
CA GLN A 351 -34.76 8.08 22.07
C GLN A 351 -34.19 6.65 22.05
N MET A 352 -33.66 6.22 20.89
CA MET A 352 -33.00 4.91 20.74
C MET A 352 -31.80 4.76 21.69
N GLU A 353 -30.96 5.79 21.81
CA GLU A 353 -29.79 5.81 22.69
C GLU A 353 -30.20 5.62 24.16
N LYS A 354 -31.27 6.30 24.60
CA LYS A 354 -31.81 6.15 25.96
C LYS A 354 -32.39 4.77 26.23
N GLU A 355 -33.13 4.22 25.27
CA GLU A 355 -33.74 2.90 25.42
C GLU A 355 -32.69 1.77 25.36
N ARG A 356 -31.66 1.93 24.51
CA ARG A 356 -30.61 0.91 24.31
C ARG A 356 -29.50 1.00 25.36
N GLY A 357 -29.25 2.19 25.91
CA GLY A 357 -28.12 2.46 26.81
C GLY A 357 -26.76 2.47 26.12
N LEU A 358 -26.75 2.58 24.81
CA LEU A 358 -25.57 2.70 23.93
C LEU A 358 -25.73 3.95 23.07
N ASP A 359 -24.62 4.57 22.71
CA ASP A 359 -24.65 5.62 21.70
C ASP A 359 -24.97 5.07 20.30
N ARG A 360 -25.41 5.96 19.41
CA ARG A 360 -25.92 5.63 18.07
C ARG A 360 -25.02 4.73 17.25
N SER A 361 -23.73 5.05 17.18
CA SER A 361 -22.76 4.29 16.39
C SER A 361 -22.50 2.90 16.99
N ALA A 362 -22.37 2.82 18.32
CA ALA A 362 -22.21 1.55 19.02
C ALA A 362 -23.46 0.67 18.92
N ALA A 363 -24.67 1.26 18.94
CA ALA A 363 -25.93 0.52 18.80
C ALA A 363 -26.09 -0.14 17.42
N ILE A 364 -25.72 0.57 16.35
CA ILE A 364 -25.74 0.02 14.98
C ILE A 364 -24.66 -1.06 14.80
N ALA A 365 -23.44 -0.83 15.30
CA ALA A 365 -22.37 -1.82 15.25
C ALA A 365 -22.73 -3.09 16.02
N ASP A 366 -23.26 -2.96 17.24
CA ASP A 366 -23.71 -4.06 18.08
C ASP A 366 -24.84 -4.86 17.40
N MET A 367 -25.79 -4.22 16.76
CA MET A 367 -26.83 -4.90 15.97
C MET A 367 -26.22 -5.77 14.87
N ARG A 368 -25.27 -5.25 14.10
CA ARG A 368 -24.60 -6.00 13.02
C ARG A 368 -23.81 -7.18 13.58
N PHE A 369 -23.00 -6.97 14.63
CA PHE A 369 -22.19 -8.05 15.22
C PHE A 369 -23.06 -9.14 15.86
N ASN A 370 -24.18 -8.80 16.51
CA ASN A 370 -25.13 -9.77 17.04
C ASN A 370 -25.73 -10.65 15.93
N PHE A 371 -26.04 -10.05 14.77
CA PHE A 371 -26.51 -10.84 13.63
C PHE A 371 -25.39 -11.74 13.07
N ILE A 372 -24.18 -11.23 12.93
CA ILE A 372 -23.00 -11.99 12.46
C ILE A 372 -22.72 -13.18 13.38
N GLU A 373 -22.76 -12.98 14.70
CA GLU A 373 -22.60 -14.08 15.67
C GLU A 373 -23.64 -15.17 15.46
N LYS A 374 -24.92 -14.80 15.26
CA LYS A 374 -25.99 -15.77 14.98
C LYS A 374 -25.79 -16.54 13.67
N VAL A 375 -25.31 -15.85 12.61
CA VAL A 375 -24.96 -16.51 11.34
C VAL A 375 -23.85 -17.53 11.60
N CYS A 376 -22.78 -17.12 12.25
CA CYS A 376 -21.62 -17.98 12.50
C CYS A 376 -21.92 -19.13 13.46
N GLU A 377 -22.70 -18.91 14.53
CA GLU A 377 -23.10 -19.98 15.46
C GLU A 377 -23.91 -21.08 14.76
N LYS A 378 -24.75 -20.71 13.79
CA LYS A 378 -25.61 -21.66 13.09
C LYS A 378 -24.93 -22.37 11.93
N THR A 379 -24.02 -21.68 11.23
CA THR A 379 -23.51 -22.13 9.92
C THR A 379 -22.02 -22.47 9.90
N VAL A 380 -21.24 -22.09 10.91
CA VAL A 380 -19.79 -22.25 10.90
C VAL A 380 -19.31 -23.15 12.03
N VAL A 381 -18.58 -24.20 11.68
CA VAL A 381 -17.80 -25.01 12.63
C VAL A 381 -16.36 -24.61 12.55
N LYS A 382 -15.88 -23.85 13.53
CA LYS A 382 -14.47 -23.39 13.57
C LYS A 382 -13.52 -24.56 13.82
N PRO A 383 -12.37 -24.61 13.13
CA PRO A 383 -11.32 -25.55 13.45
C PRO A 383 -10.76 -25.25 14.87
N LYS A 384 -10.44 -26.30 15.62
CA LYS A 384 -9.93 -26.18 17.02
C LYS A 384 -8.62 -25.39 17.10
N ALA A 385 -7.76 -25.49 16.11
CA ALA A 385 -6.56 -24.65 15.90
C ALA A 385 -6.11 -24.79 14.45
N SER A 386 -5.96 -23.67 13.73
CA SER A 386 -5.38 -23.67 12.39
C SER A 386 -3.88 -24.01 12.48
N ARG A 387 -3.40 -24.96 11.67
CA ARG A 387 -1.97 -25.32 11.57
C ARG A 387 -1.15 -24.11 11.14
N GLU A 388 -1.72 -23.29 10.26
CA GLU A 388 -1.14 -22.05 9.75
C GLU A 388 -0.94 -21.04 10.88
N ARG A 389 -1.92 -20.89 11.76
CA ARG A 389 -1.86 -20.02 12.94
C ARG A 389 -0.78 -20.49 13.94
N ILE A 390 -0.76 -21.79 14.30
CA ILE A 390 0.26 -22.33 15.19
C ILE A 390 1.66 -22.14 14.61
N ARG A 391 1.82 -22.32 13.30
CA ARG A 391 3.08 -22.06 12.60
C ARG A 391 3.46 -20.58 12.65
N SER A 392 2.50 -19.70 12.41
CA SER A 392 2.70 -18.25 12.45
C SER A 392 3.11 -17.78 13.85
N GLU A 393 2.46 -18.26 14.90
CA GLU A 393 2.82 -17.96 16.29
C GLU A 393 4.24 -18.41 16.65
N LYS A 394 4.67 -19.60 16.16
CA LYS A 394 6.05 -20.10 16.36
C LYS A 394 7.08 -19.21 15.65
N ILE A 395 6.79 -18.79 14.42
CA ILE A 395 7.65 -17.89 13.65
C ILE A 395 7.69 -16.51 14.31
N ASP A 396 6.56 -15.98 14.71
CA ASP A 396 6.44 -14.67 15.36
C ASP A 396 7.18 -14.61 16.69
N ARG A 397 7.29 -15.71 17.44
CA ARG A 397 8.10 -15.77 18.66
C ARG A 397 9.55 -15.36 18.42
N ILE A 398 10.08 -15.63 17.21
CA ILE A 398 11.44 -15.27 16.81
C ILE A 398 11.45 -13.91 16.12
N LEU A 399 10.63 -13.74 15.07
CA LEU A 399 10.67 -12.57 14.20
C LEU A 399 10.08 -11.29 14.83
N THR A 400 9.19 -11.42 15.82
CA THR A 400 8.60 -10.29 16.55
C THR A 400 8.91 -10.31 18.04
N GLY A 401 9.89 -11.13 18.47
CA GLY A 401 10.31 -11.20 19.86
C GLY A 401 10.96 -9.90 20.35
N LYS A 402 10.84 -9.60 21.65
CA LYS A 402 11.29 -8.33 22.28
C LYS A 402 12.74 -7.95 21.96
N TYR A 403 13.65 -8.92 21.89
CA TYR A 403 15.08 -8.70 21.63
C TYR A 403 15.52 -9.18 20.24
N THR A 404 14.74 -10.03 19.57
CA THR A 404 15.11 -10.68 18.32
C THR A 404 14.55 -9.97 17.10
N ALA A 405 13.46 -9.19 17.22
CA ALA A 405 12.79 -8.56 16.09
C ALA A 405 13.73 -7.67 15.25
N ILE A 406 14.44 -6.73 15.90
CA ILE A 406 15.32 -5.80 15.19
C ILE A 406 16.54 -6.50 14.59
N PRO A 407 17.30 -7.37 15.33
CA PRO A 407 18.39 -8.12 14.74
C PRO A 407 17.96 -9.03 13.58
N CYS A 408 16.84 -9.75 13.71
CA CYS A 408 16.30 -10.57 12.61
C CYS A 408 15.95 -9.73 11.39
N PHE A 409 15.30 -8.59 11.60
CA PHE A 409 14.95 -7.65 10.54
C PHE A 409 16.20 -7.16 9.81
N ILE A 410 17.20 -6.69 10.53
CA ILE A 410 18.47 -6.24 9.94
C ILE A 410 19.14 -7.40 9.19
N GLY A 411 19.18 -8.60 9.75
CA GLY A 411 19.75 -9.79 9.11
C GLY A 411 19.04 -10.17 7.79
N ILE A 412 17.69 -10.15 7.78
CA ILE A 412 16.90 -10.42 6.58
C ILE A 412 17.15 -9.33 5.51
N MET A 413 17.16 -8.06 5.91
CA MET A 413 17.42 -6.97 4.95
C MET A 413 18.83 -7.02 4.37
N LEU A 414 19.84 -7.31 5.20
CA LEU A 414 21.21 -7.50 4.72
C LEU A 414 21.30 -8.67 3.75
N LEU A 415 20.63 -9.78 4.04
CA LEU A 415 20.57 -10.94 3.14
C LEU A 415 19.92 -10.59 1.81
N VAL A 416 18.77 -9.90 1.84
CA VAL A 416 18.05 -9.44 0.63
C VAL A 416 18.94 -8.52 -0.21
N PHE A 417 19.59 -7.55 0.42
CA PHE A 417 20.48 -6.64 -0.29
C PHE A 417 21.73 -7.35 -0.82
N PHE A 418 22.32 -8.26 -0.05
CA PHE A 418 23.48 -9.04 -0.51
C PHE A 418 23.12 -9.89 -1.74
N LEU A 419 22.01 -10.61 -1.70
CA LEU A 419 21.56 -11.43 -2.84
C LEU A 419 21.23 -10.55 -4.05
N THR A 420 20.61 -9.40 -3.84
CA THR A 420 20.23 -8.47 -4.92
C THR A 420 21.44 -7.80 -5.57
N PHE A 421 22.37 -7.25 -4.79
CA PHE A 421 23.44 -6.41 -5.32
C PHE A 421 24.74 -7.15 -5.60
N HIS A 422 25.00 -8.30 -4.96
CA HIS A 422 26.27 -9.03 -5.12
C HIS A 422 26.14 -10.39 -5.77
N VAL A 423 25.00 -11.04 -5.69
CA VAL A 423 24.84 -12.41 -6.22
C VAL A 423 23.97 -12.42 -7.46
N ILE A 424 22.65 -12.42 -7.27
CA ILE A 424 21.69 -12.65 -8.37
C ILE A 424 21.61 -11.41 -9.29
N GLY A 425 21.39 -10.24 -8.72
CA GLY A 425 21.21 -9.02 -9.48
C GLY A 425 22.49 -8.62 -10.20
N ALA A 426 23.66 -8.73 -9.56
CA ALA A 426 24.96 -8.43 -10.19
C ALA A 426 25.26 -9.40 -11.35
N PHE A 427 25.00 -10.69 -11.16
CA PHE A 427 25.20 -11.69 -12.23
C PHE A 427 24.33 -11.39 -13.45
N LEU A 428 23.05 -11.13 -13.24
CA LEU A 428 22.11 -10.81 -14.32
C LEU A 428 22.41 -9.44 -14.96
N GLN A 429 22.87 -8.48 -14.18
CA GLN A 429 23.31 -7.16 -14.68
C GLN A 429 24.50 -7.30 -15.61
N ASN A 430 25.53 -8.05 -15.20
CA ASN A 430 26.74 -8.26 -16.01
C ASN A 430 26.40 -9.00 -17.32
N LEU A 431 25.49 -9.98 -17.27
CA LEU A 431 25.04 -10.70 -18.46
C LEU A 431 24.34 -9.74 -19.44
N LEU A 432 23.45 -8.89 -18.94
CA LEU A 432 22.74 -7.91 -19.77
C LEU A 432 23.70 -6.83 -20.31
N ALA A 433 24.62 -6.34 -19.49
CA ALA A 433 25.63 -5.38 -19.91
C ALA A 433 26.50 -5.92 -21.05
N MET A 434 27.01 -7.16 -20.93
CA MET A 434 27.74 -7.83 -22.03
C MET A 434 26.92 -7.91 -23.31
N GLY A 435 25.61 -8.17 -23.21
CA GLY A 435 24.72 -8.18 -24.37
C GLY A 435 24.57 -6.80 -25.02
N ILE A 436 24.42 -5.74 -24.20
CA ILE A 436 24.32 -4.36 -24.67
C ILE A 436 25.64 -3.91 -25.31
N ASP A 437 26.77 -4.22 -24.69
CA ASP A 437 28.11 -3.89 -25.22
C ASP A 437 28.38 -4.60 -26.54
N ALA A 438 28.02 -5.88 -26.66
CA ALA A 438 28.12 -6.62 -27.90
C ALA A 438 27.27 -5.98 -29.02
N LEU A 439 26.02 -5.58 -28.70
CA LEU A 439 25.14 -4.90 -29.66
C LEU A 439 25.67 -3.52 -30.04
N SER A 440 26.21 -2.77 -29.09
CA SER A 440 26.85 -1.48 -29.31
C SER A 440 28.06 -1.62 -30.25
N ASN A 441 28.95 -2.59 -30.01
CA ASN A 441 30.11 -2.86 -30.85
C ASN A 441 29.72 -3.26 -32.27
N VAL A 442 28.73 -4.13 -32.44
CA VAL A 442 28.22 -4.50 -33.77
C VAL A 442 27.67 -3.27 -34.51
N THR A 443 26.93 -2.41 -33.78
CA THR A 443 26.36 -1.20 -34.35
C THR A 443 27.46 -0.19 -34.70
N ASP A 444 28.48 -0.02 -33.87
CA ASP A 444 29.62 0.82 -34.09
C ASP A 444 30.37 0.44 -35.38
N HIS A 445 30.69 -0.86 -35.51
CA HIS A 445 31.31 -1.39 -36.75
C HIS A 445 30.43 -1.19 -37.98
N ALA A 446 29.12 -1.39 -37.87
CA ALA A 446 28.20 -1.20 -38.98
C ALA A 446 28.10 0.27 -39.40
N LEU A 447 28.04 1.21 -38.47
CA LEU A 447 27.99 2.65 -38.75
C LEU A 447 29.30 3.14 -39.36
N THR A 448 30.44 2.67 -38.86
CA THR A 448 31.77 2.98 -39.39
C THR A 448 31.91 2.44 -40.83
N ALA A 449 31.49 1.19 -41.09
CA ALA A 449 31.52 0.63 -42.42
C ALA A 449 30.58 1.32 -43.41
N ALA A 450 29.47 1.87 -42.93
CA ALA A 450 28.51 2.63 -43.75
C ALA A 450 28.97 4.09 -44.00
N GLY A 451 30.05 4.55 -43.39
CA GLY A 451 30.56 5.93 -43.55
C GLY A 451 29.62 7.01 -43.02
N VAL A 452 28.92 6.71 -41.94
CA VAL A 452 27.95 7.64 -41.31
C VAL A 452 28.64 8.84 -40.75
N ASN A 453 28.01 10.05 -40.82
CA ASN A 453 28.54 11.27 -40.27
C ASN A 453 28.88 11.13 -38.78
N GLU A 454 30.05 11.68 -38.38
CA GLU A 454 30.61 11.59 -37.03
C GLU A 454 29.61 12.04 -35.92
N VAL A 455 28.80 13.05 -36.20
CA VAL A 455 27.76 13.54 -35.28
C VAL A 455 26.68 12.48 -35.04
N LEU A 456 26.18 11.84 -36.11
CA LEU A 456 25.15 10.82 -36.02
C LEU A 456 25.69 9.54 -35.40
N HIS A 457 26.96 9.20 -35.72
CA HIS A 457 27.67 8.08 -35.11
C HIS A 457 27.80 8.26 -33.59
N GLY A 458 28.32 9.44 -33.15
CA GLY A 458 28.43 9.78 -31.72
C GLY A 458 27.08 9.86 -30.99
N LEU A 459 26.03 10.37 -31.66
CA LEU A 459 24.70 10.35 -31.09
C LEU A 459 24.19 8.93 -30.81
N ILE A 460 24.41 7.99 -31.74
CA ILE A 460 23.94 6.61 -31.58
C ILE A 460 24.77 5.89 -30.52
N ILE A 461 26.07 5.93 -30.59
CA ILE A 461 26.96 5.17 -29.70
C ILE A 461 27.07 5.83 -28.33
N ASP A 462 27.52 7.10 -28.26
CA ASP A 462 27.77 7.80 -27.00
C ASP A 462 26.46 8.32 -26.36
N GLY A 463 25.51 8.75 -27.20
CA GLY A 463 24.23 9.28 -26.71
C GLY A 463 23.25 8.18 -26.34
N ILE A 464 22.91 7.27 -27.28
CA ILE A 464 21.85 6.27 -27.09
C ILE A 464 22.38 5.03 -26.41
N PHE A 465 23.38 4.34 -26.98
CA PHE A 465 23.86 3.07 -26.42
C PHE A 465 24.52 3.25 -25.05
N ALA A 466 25.40 4.24 -24.87
CA ALA A 466 26.01 4.48 -23.57
C ALA A 466 24.99 4.96 -22.52
N GLY A 467 24.12 5.91 -22.88
CA GLY A 467 23.14 6.47 -21.94
C GLY A 467 21.98 5.53 -21.62
N VAL A 468 21.34 4.97 -22.62
CA VAL A 468 20.20 4.06 -22.43
C VAL A 468 20.67 2.68 -21.95
N GLY A 469 21.80 2.20 -22.47
CA GLY A 469 22.42 0.93 -22.09
C GLY A 469 22.75 0.87 -20.60
N SER A 470 23.33 1.95 -20.05
CA SER A 470 23.63 2.03 -18.61
C SER A 470 22.37 1.86 -17.75
N VAL A 471 21.26 2.47 -18.16
CA VAL A 471 19.99 2.37 -17.42
C VAL A 471 19.35 0.99 -17.55
N LEU A 472 19.37 0.41 -18.76
CA LEU A 472 18.84 -0.93 -18.97
C LEU A 472 19.62 -1.99 -18.18
N SER A 473 20.94 -1.82 -18.04
CA SER A 473 21.77 -2.75 -17.28
C SER A 473 21.37 -2.84 -15.80
N PHE A 474 20.73 -1.81 -15.22
CA PHE A 474 20.21 -1.85 -13.85
C PHE A 474 18.86 -2.55 -13.70
N LEU A 475 18.13 -2.81 -14.80
CA LEU A 475 16.81 -3.46 -14.76
C LEU A 475 16.82 -4.80 -14.00
N PRO A 476 17.79 -5.71 -14.20
CA PRO A 476 17.83 -6.98 -13.48
C PRO A 476 17.96 -6.82 -11.96
N ILE A 477 18.76 -5.85 -11.50
CA ILE A 477 18.87 -5.56 -10.06
C ILE A 477 17.52 -5.11 -9.50
N ILE A 478 16.83 -4.22 -10.21
CA ILE A 478 15.52 -3.71 -9.80
C ILE A 478 14.49 -4.83 -9.74
N VAL A 479 14.45 -5.71 -10.75
CA VAL A 479 13.55 -6.86 -10.80
C VAL A 479 13.85 -7.84 -9.66
N THR A 480 15.12 -8.13 -9.40
CA THR A 480 15.55 -8.99 -8.29
C THR A 480 15.16 -8.41 -6.92
N LEU A 481 15.32 -7.09 -6.74
CA LEU A 481 14.89 -6.40 -5.52
C LEU A 481 13.38 -6.52 -5.33
N PHE A 482 12.60 -6.26 -6.38
CA PHE A 482 11.14 -6.43 -6.33
C PHE A 482 10.72 -7.86 -6.05
N PHE A 483 11.45 -8.85 -6.56
CA PHE A 483 11.19 -10.26 -6.24
C PHE A 483 11.26 -10.51 -4.73
N PHE A 484 12.34 -10.12 -4.08
CA PHE A 484 12.48 -10.33 -2.64
C PHE A 484 11.48 -9.49 -1.83
N LEU A 485 11.20 -8.26 -2.24
CA LEU A 485 10.21 -7.41 -1.57
C LEU A 485 8.79 -7.99 -1.69
N SER A 486 8.39 -8.46 -2.87
CA SER A 486 7.10 -9.14 -3.05
C SER A 486 7.01 -10.42 -2.23
N LEU A 487 8.11 -11.18 -2.14
CA LEU A 487 8.18 -12.37 -1.28
C LEU A 487 7.95 -12.01 0.20
N MET A 488 8.55 -10.92 0.68
CA MET A 488 8.38 -10.44 2.05
C MET A 488 6.97 -9.88 2.29
N GLU A 489 6.38 -9.22 1.30
CA GLU A 489 5.03 -8.65 1.37
C GLU A 489 3.97 -9.76 1.41
N ASP A 490 3.99 -10.64 0.42
CA ASP A 490 3.02 -11.74 0.29
C ASP A 490 3.14 -12.77 1.42
N SER A 491 4.35 -12.96 1.98
CA SER A 491 4.53 -13.81 3.15
C SER A 491 3.92 -13.25 4.44
N GLY A 492 3.54 -11.96 4.47
CA GLY A 492 3.05 -11.28 5.66
C GLY A 492 4.14 -10.76 6.60
N TYR A 493 5.43 -10.88 6.25
CA TYR A 493 6.53 -10.40 7.09
C TYR A 493 6.57 -8.87 7.16
N ILE A 494 6.30 -8.17 6.05
CA ILE A 494 6.26 -6.70 6.00
C ILE A 494 5.22 -6.12 6.98
N ALA A 495 4.08 -6.78 7.14
CA ALA A 495 3.08 -6.37 8.13
C ALA A 495 3.65 -6.37 9.56
N ARG A 496 4.45 -7.38 9.91
CA ARG A 496 5.14 -7.46 11.22
C ARG A 496 6.19 -6.36 11.37
N VAL A 497 6.93 -6.06 10.32
CA VAL A 497 7.90 -4.95 10.31
C VAL A 497 7.19 -3.63 10.59
N ALA A 498 6.07 -3.36 9.90
CA ALA A 498 5.25 -2.18 10.15
C ALA A 498 4.74 -2.12 11.60
N PHE A 499 4.33 -3.26 12.15
CA PHE A 499 3.85 -3.38 13.52
C PHE A 499 4.91 -2.98 14.55
N PHE A 500 6.13 -3.51 14.50
CA PHE A 500 7.12 -3.16 15.52
C PHE A 500 7.84 -1.82 15.25
N MET A 501 7.82 -1.31 14.01
CA MET A 501 8.41 -0.01 13.67
C MET A 501 7.49 1.17 13.96
N ASP A 502 6.18 0.97 14.19
CA ASP A 502 5.22 2.06 14.37
C ASP A 502 5.60 3.03 15.48
N LYS A 503 6.04 2.54 16.63
CA LYS A 503 6.47 3.37 17.76
C LYS A 503 7.63 4.31 17.44
N LEU A 504 8.58 3.86 16.61
CA LEU A 504 9.72 4.68 16.20
C LEU A 504 9.31 5.73 15.17
N LEU A 505 8.57 5.32 14.15
CA LEU A 505 8.16 6.20 13.07
C LEU A 505 7.17 7.28 13.54
N ARG A 506 6.30 6.96 14.47
CA ARG A 506 5.38 7.92 15.07
C ARG A 506 6.09 9.08 15.78
N LYS A 507 7.26 8.85 16.37
CA LYS A 507 8.07 9.94 16.97
C LYS A 507 8.48 11.00 15.95
N ILE A 508 8.68 10.60 14.71
CA ILE A 508 8.98 11.52 13.61
C ILE A 508 7.74 11.95 12.80
N GLY A 509 6.55 11.51 13.21
CA GLY A 509 5.27 11.90 12.63
C GLY A 509 4.78 11.03 11.48
N LEU A 510 5.28 9.80 11.35
CA LEU A 510 4.88 8.82 10.33
C LEU A 510 4.21 7.60 10.98
N SER A 511 3.37 6.90 10.22
CA SER A 511 2.83 5.59 10.62
C SER A 511 3.83 4.46 10.35
N GLY A 512 3.65 3.32 11.03
CA GLY A 512 4.50 2.14 10.86
C GLY A 512 4.58 1.63 9.42
N ARG A 513 3.52 1.77 8.64
CA ARG A 513 3.49 1.38 7.22
C ARG A 513 4.49 2.15 6.35
N SER A 514 4.88 3.37 6.74
CA SER A 514 5.86 4.19 6.01
C SER A 514 7.26 3.58 5.97
N ILE A 515 7.57 2.59 6.83
CA ILE A 515 8.85 1.89 6.80
C ILE A 515 9.11 1.18 5.48
N VAL A 516 8.06 0.65 4.84
CA VAL A 516 8.17 -0.14 3.60
C VAL A 516 8.74 0.69 2.45
N PRO A 517 8.11 1.83 2.06
CA PRO A 517 8.70 2.74 1.07
C PRO A 517 10.11 3.22 1.43
N MET A 518 10.37 3.50 2.72
CA MET A 518 11.69 3.95 3.16
C MET A 518 12.76 2.87 2.96
N LEU A 519 12.46 1.61 3.25
CA LEU A 519 13.36 0.48 3.02
C LEU A 519 13.63 0.26 1.53
N ILE A 520 12.60 0.33 0.69
CA ILE A 520 12.74 0.25 -0.76
C ILE A 520 13.65 1.39 -1.25
N GLY A 521 13.61 2.56 -0.61
CA GLY A 521 14.44 3.72 -0.90
C GLY A 521 15.94 3.46 -0.80
N PHE A 522 16.40 2.55 0.04
CA PHE A 522 17.80 2.10 0.08
C PHE A 522 18.20 1.32 -1.17
N GLY A 523 17.28 0.70 -1.85
CA GLY A 523 17.50 0.08 -3.15
C GLY A 523 17.38 1.10 -4.29
N CYS A 524 16.20 1.68 -4.47
CA CYS A 524 15.91 2.66 -5.51
C CYS A 524 14.75 3.59 -5.11
N THR A 525 14.94 4.89 -5.33
CA THR A 525 13.92 5.91 -4.99
C THR A 525 12.66 5.81 -5.85
N VAL A 526 12.75 5.40 -7.12
CA VAL A 526 11.60 5.31 -8.04
C VAL A 526 10.54 4.33 -7.51
N PRO A 527 10.85 3.04 -7.28
CA PRO A 527 9.89 2.11 -6.72
C PRO A 527 9.45 2.48 -5.30
N ALA A 528 10.32 3.09 -4.51
CA ALA A 528 9.99 3.56 -3.18
C ALA A 528 8.87 4.62 -3.21
N VAL A 529 8.96 5.59 -4.10
CA VAL A 529 7.91 6.60 -4.31
C VAL A 529 6.61 5.95 -4.78
N MET A 530 6.68 5.01 -5.72
CA MET A 530 5.49 4.30 -6.21
C MET A 530 4.81 3.45 -5.13
N SER A 531 5.58 2.82 -4.24
CA SER A 531 5.03 1.99 -3.15
C SER A 531 4.30 2.81 -2.08
N THR A 532 4.50 4.14 -2.03
CA THR A 532 3.75 4.99 -1.08
C THR A 532 2.25 5.05 -1.35
N ARG A 533 1.78 4.56 -2.51
CA ARG A 533 0.35 4.45 -2.84
C ARG A 533 -0.42 3.53 -1.89
N THR A 534 0.27 2.59 -1.24
CA THR A 534 -0.33 1.70 -0.23
C THR A 534 -0.54 2.37 1.13
N LEU A 535 -0.11 3.63 1.29
CA LEU A 535 -0.30 4.36 2.54
C LEU A 535 -1.71 4.98 2.60
N PRO A 536 -2.48 4.73 3.67
CA PRO A 536 -3.88 5.16 3.78
C PRO A 536 -4.04 6.67 3.94
N SER A 537 -2.99 7.38 4.38
CA SER A 537 -3.02 8.81 4.63
C SER A 537 -2.27 9.59 3.57
N GLU A 538 -2.95 10.57 2.97
CA GLU A 538 -2.32 11.48 2.01
C GLU A 538 -1.17 12.29 2.65
N ARG A 539 -1.31 12.65 3.94
CA ARG A 539 -0.29 13.32 4.73
C ARG A 539 0.97 12.44 4.87
N ASP A 540 0.81 11.21 5.36
CA ASP A 540 1.91 10.26 5.56
C ASP A 540 2.55 9.90 4.21
N ARG A 541 1.75 9.77 3.15
CA ARG A 541 2.21 9.54 1.79
C ARG A 541 3.10 10.68 1.30
N LYS A 542 2.62 11.94 1.37
CA LYS A 542 3.40 13.13 0.96
C LYS A 542 4.70 13.22 1.75
N MET A 543 4.64 13.06 3.06
CA MET A 543 5.80 13.14 3.94
C MET A 543 6.81 12.03 3.63
N THR A 544 6.36 10.79 3.43
CA THR A 544 7.21 9.65 3.08
C THR A 544 7.91 9.87 1.73
N ILE A 545 7.18 10.33 0.70
CA ILE A 545 7.75 10.66 -0.62
C ILE A 545 8.88 11.69 -0.49
N LEU A 546 8.68 12.74 0.30
CA LEU A 546 9.69 13.79 0.49
C LEU A 546 10.91 13.34 1.30
N LEU A 547 10.76 12.31 2.15
CA LEU A 547 11.85 11.75 2.96
C LEU A 547 12.63 10.65 2.24
N THR A 548 12.00 9.90 1.34
CA THR A 548 12.61 8.77 0.63
C THR A 548 13.95 9.11 -0.06
N PRO A 549 14.15 10.27 -0.72
CA PRO A 549 15.42 10.59 -1.38
C PRO A 549 16.63 10.81 -0.44
N PHE A 550 16.41 10.98 0.87
CA PHE A 550 17.50 11.03 1.86
C PHE A 550 18.11 9.66 2.12
N MET A 551 17.41 8.58 1.75
CA MET A 551 17.95 7.23 1.82
C MET A 551 18.99 7.02 0.71
N SER A 552 20.10 6.35 1.05
CA SER A 552 21.17 6.06 0.09
C SER A 552 20.75 4.93 -0.84
N CYS A 553 20.38 5.26 -2.09
CA CYS A 553 20.08 4.23 -3.09
C CYS A 553 21.36 3.56 -3.63
N SER A 554 21.19 2.40 -4.28
CA SER A 554 22.30 1.61 -4.84
C SER A 554 23.16 2.37 -5.84
N ALA A 555 22.59 3.28 -6.63
CA ALA A 555 23.32 4.10 -7.61
C ALA A 555 24.30 5.09 -6.96
N LYS A 556 24.21 5.36 -5.66
CA LYS A 556 25.18 6.18 -4.92
C LYS A 556 26.39 5.37 -4.44
N LEU A 557 26.28 4.04 -4.34
CA LEU A 557 27.34 3.16 -3.85
C LEU A 557 28.66 3.26 -4.63
N PRO A 558 28.66 3.28 -5.98
CA PRO A 558 29.90 3.48 -6.75
C PRO A 558 30.63 4.76 -6.35
N ILE A 559 29.88 5.87 -6.17
CA ILE A 559 30.48 7.16 -5.75
C ILE A 559 31.18 6.99 -4.39
N TYR A 560 30.53 6.34 -3.43
CA TYR A 560 31.12 6.11 -2.11
C TYR A 560 32.37 5.23 -2.21
N ALA A 561 32.29 4.11 -2.96
CA ALA A 561 33.41 3.20 -3.13
C ALA A 561 34.60 3.88 -3.78
N PHE A 562 34.40 4.65 -4.85
CA PHE A 562 35.44 5.37 -5.55
C PHE A 562 36.17 6.36 -4.61
N PHE A 563 35.42 7.27 -3.97
CA PHE A 563 36.02 8.29 -3.12
C PHE A 563 36.61 7.73 -1.82
N THR A 564 36.02 6.69 -1.25
CA THR A 564 36.57 6.05 -0.04
C THR A 564 37.89 5.33 -0.35
N SER A 565 37.97 4.61 -1.47
CA SER A 565 39.22 3.94 -1.88
C SER A 565 40.31 4.92 -2.27
N ALA A 566 39.97 6.06 -2.89
CA ALA A 566 40.90 7.05 -3.34
C ALA A 566 41.46 7.94 -2.21
N PHE A 567 40.60 8.38 -1.27
CA PHE A 567 40.94 9.40 -0.27
C PHE A 567 40.97 8.89 1.18
N PHE A 568 40.31 7.76 1.47
CA PHE A 568 40.19 7.19 2.83
C PHE A 568 40.43 5.67 2.86
N PRO A 569 41.54 5.15 2.31
CA PRO A 569 41.76 3.70 2.14
C PRO A 569 41.77 2.93 3.45
N GLU A 570 42.29 3.49 4.54
CA GLU A 570 42.35 2.86 5.85
C GLU A 570 40.98 2.80 6.56
N TYR A 571 40.09 3.77 6.29
CA TYR A 571 38.79 3.94 6.96
C TYR A 571 37.61 3.79 6.02
N GLY A 572 37.78 3.22 4.84
CA GLY A 572 36.77 3.16 3.79
C GLY A 572 35.41 2.63 4.24
N ALA A 573 35.41 1.50 4.96
CA ALA A 573 34.17 0.89 5.50
C ALA A 573 33.48 1.80 6.54
N LEU A 574 34.28 2.46 7.41
CA LEU A 574 33.76 3.37 8.43
C LEU A 574 33.15 4.62 7.80
N VAL A 575 33.80 5.19 6.77
CA VAL A 575 33.29 6.35 6.02
C VAL A 575 31.98 6.00 5.29
N MET A 576 31.89 4.80 4.69
CA MET A 576 30.66 4.34 4.07
C MET A 576 29.52 4.20 5.09
N CYS A 577 29.78 3.58 6.24
CA CYS A 577 28.78 3.50 7.31
C CYS A 577 28.37 4.89 7.81
N ALA A 578 29.33 5.81 7.97
CA ALA A 578 29.05 7.17 8.40
C ALA A 578 28.17 7.93 7.39
N LEU A 579 28.37 7.74 6.07
CA LEU A 579 27.51 8.32 5.04
C LEU A 579 26.08 7.81 5.12
N TYR A 580 25.88 6.49 5.29
CA TYR A 580 24.54 5.93 5.48
C TYR A 580 23.85 6.49 6.71
N LEU A 581 24.57 6.55 7.84
CA LEU A 581 24.04 7.11 9.08
C LEU A 581 23.72 8.60 8.93
N THR A 582 24.57 9.37 8.22
CA THR A 582 24.35 10.79 7.95
C THR A 582 23.06 11.00 7.16
N GLY A 583 22.79 10.19 6.12
CA GLY A 583 21.54 10.24 5.36
C GLY A 583 20.31 9.98 6.25
N ILE A 584 20.37 8.96 7.10
CA ILE A 584 19.27 8.61 8.02
C ILE A 584 19.05 9.73 9.05
N VAL A 585 20.12 10.25 9.68
CA VAL A 585 20.03 11.32 10.68
C VAL A 585 19.46 12.60 10.08
N ILE A 586 19.93 13.02 8.93
CA ILE A 586 19.39 14.20 8.23
C ILE A 586 17.93 13.96 7.84
N GLY A 587 17.60 12.77 7.34
CA GLY A 587 16.21 12.39 7.07
C GLY A 587 15.30 12.50 8.30
N ILE A 588 15.76 12.06 9.47
CA ILE A 588 15.03 12.20 10.74
C ILE A 588 14.87 13.69 11.13
N LEU A 589 15.93 14.49 11.03
CA LEU A 589 15.87 15.92 11.33
C LEU A 589 14.88 16.66 10.42
N VAL A 590 14.91 16.35 9.12
CA VAL A 590 13.95 16.90 8.14
C VAL A 590 12.53 16.42 8.43
N ALA A 591 12.34 15.16 8.82
CA ALA A 591 11.03 14.64 9.21
C ALA A 591 10.46 15.40 10.43
N LEU A 592 11.28 15.65 11.45
CA LEU A 592 10.88 16.44 12.61
C LEU A 592 10.54 17.90 12.24
N LEU A 593 11.29 18.48 11.29
CA LEU A 593 11.00 19.80 10.76
C LEU A 593 9.66 19.81 10.01
N TYR A 594 9.43 18.84 9.14
CA TYR A 594 8.17 18.70 8.39
C TYR A 594 6.97 18.50 9.31
N ARG A 595 7.10 17.69 10.37
CA ARG A 595 6.06 17.50 11.38
C ARG A 595 5.64 18.81 12.05
N LYS A 596 6.61 19.71 12.31
CA LYS A 596 6.35 21.00 12.98
C LYS A 596 5.83 22.08 12.03
N THR A 597 6.16 22.01 10.74
CA THR A 597 5.88 23.08 9.77
C THR A 597 4.81 22.72 8.76
N LEU A 598 5.10 21.77 7.84
CA LEU A 598 4.26 21.46 6.70
C LEU A 598 3.11 20.47 7.01
N PHE A 599 3.39 19.47 7.85
CA PHE A 599 2.50 18.34 8.10
C PHE A 599 2.12 18.28 9.58
N ARG A 600 1.44 19.31 10.05
CA ARG A 600 0.93 19.38 11.43
C ARG A 600 -0.15 18.32 11.64
N GLY A 601 -0.24 17.80 12.89
CA GLY A 601 -1.19 16.77 13.29
C GLY A 601 -0.49 15.44 13.60
N ASP A 602 -1.26 14.50 14.17
CA ASP A 602 -0.75 13.19 14.54
C ASP A 602 -0.77 12.21 13.37
N ALA A 603 0.08 11.18 13.43
CA ALA A 603 0.08 10.11 12.47
C ALA A 603 -1.25 9.34 12.54
N VAL A 604 -1.78 8.95 11.37
CA VAL A 604 -3.02 8.17 11.29
C VAL A 604 -2.96 6.96 12.23
N PRO A 605 -4.04 6.65 12.95
CA PRO A 605 -4.11 5.49 13.80
C PRO A 605 -3.70 4.22 13.06
N PHE A 606 -2.96 3.38 13.75
CA PHE A 606 -2.45 2.13 13.20
C PHE A 606 -3.32 0.99 13.68
N VAL A 607 -4.33 0.70 12.90
CA VAL A 607 -5.16 -0.50 13.11
C VAL A 607 -4.84 -1.45 11.96
N MET A 608 -4.32 -2.64 12.27
CA MET A 608 -3.92 -3.60 11.26
C MET A 608 -4.11 -5.03 11.77
N GLU A 609 -4.56 -5.90 10.89
CA GLU A 609 -4.53 -7.34 11.10
C GLU A 609 -3.16 -7.89 10.70
N LEU A 610 -2.64 -8.85 11.48
CA LEU A 610 -1.44 -9.57 11.14
C LEU A 610 -1.82 -10.86 10.39
N PRO A 611 -1.64 -10.91 9.05
CA PRO A 611 -2.01 -12.08 8.26
C PRO A 611 -1.15 -13.29 8.65
N ASN A 612 -1.67 -14.50 8.56
CA ASN A 612 -0.86 -15.72 8.73
C ASN A 612 0.28 -15.77 7.71
N TYR A 613 1.43 -16.35 8.11
CA TYR A 613 2.52 -16.56 7.16
C TYR A 613 2.12 -17.58 6.10
N ARG A 614 2.19 -17.14 4.86
CA ARG A 614 1.91 -17.96 3.68
C ARG A 614 3.07 -17.92 2.70
N LEU A 615 3.28 -19.03 2.00
CA LEU A 615 4.21 -19.03 0.86
C LEU A 615 3.50 -18.41 -0.34
N PRO A 616 4.06 -17.37 -0.96
CA PRO A 616 3.45 -16.75 -2.12
C PRO A 616 3.42 -17.70 -3.32
N GLY A 617 2.36 -17.63 -4.11
CA GLY A 617 2.25 -18.39 -5.35
C GLY A 617 3.23 -17.87 -6.40
N LEU A 618 4.13 -18.73 -6.87
CA LEU A 618 5.18 -18.35 -7.82
C LEU A 618 4.62 -17.65 -9.07
N LYS A 619 3.48 -18.11 -9.58
CA LYS A 619 2.82 -17.53 -10.75
C LYS A 619 2.40 -16.06 -10.49
N ASN A 620 1.83 -15.78 -9.33
CA ASN A 620 1.40 -14.43 -8.97
C ASN A 620 2.60 -13.49 -8.80
N VAL A 621 3.66 -13.97 -8.15
CA VAL A 621 4.91 -13.20 -7.99
C VAL A 621 5.52 -12.87 -9.36
N MET A 622 5.60 -13.84 -10.27
CA MET A 622 6.14 -13.62 -11.62
C MET A 622 5.29 -12.63 -12.44
N GLN A 623 3.97 -12.71 -12.33
CA GLN A 623 3.08 -11.74 -12.98
C GLN A 623 3.27 -10.33 -12.43
N LEU A 624 3.32 -10.19 -11.11
CA LEU A 624 3.56 -8.90 -10.45
C LEU A 624 4.93 -8.32 -10.83
N LEU A 625 5.97 -9.16 -10.89
CA LEU A 625 7.30 -8.74 -11.34
C LEU A 625 7.28 -8.23 -12.79
N TRP A 626 6.58 -8.93 -13.68
CA TRP A 626 6.44 -8.49 -15.07
C TRP A 626 5.72 -7.15 -15.18
N GLU A 627 4.64 -6.95 -14.43
CA GLU A 627 3.90 -5.67 -14.40
C GLU A 627 4.80 -4.52 -13.89
N LYS A 628 5.55 -4.75 -12.79
CA LYS A 628 6.48 -3.76 -12.23
C LYS A 628 7.65 -3.46 -13.18
N ALA A 629 8.23 -4.48 -13.82
CA ALA A 629 9.29 -4.34 -14.81
C ALA A 629 8.81 -3.56 -16.04
N LYS A 630 7.64 -3.89 -16.57
CA LYS A 630 7.01 -3.19 -17.70
C LYS A 630 6.73 -1.73 -17.38
N ASP A 631 6.18 -1.45 -16.21
CA ASP A 631 5.91 -0.10 -15.73
C ASP A 631 7.19 0.73 -15.59
N PHE A 632 8.25 0.13 -15.05
CA PHE A 632 9.56 0.79 -14.95
C PHE A 632 10.13 1.10 -16.35
N LEU A 633 10.13 0.11 -17.26
CA LEU A 633 10.62 0.30 -18.63
C LEU A 633 9.85 1.40 -19.35
N GLN A 634 8.54 1.39 -19.33
CA GLN A 634 7.74 2.40 -20.04
C GLN A 634 7.92 3.81 -19.48
N LYS A 635 8.04 3.95 -18.16
CA LYS A 635 8.05 5.25 -17.49
C LYS A 635 9.44 5.84 -17.35
N ALA A 636 10.44 5.02 -16.99
CA ALA A 636 11.81 5.46 -16.81
C ALA A 636 12.53 5.60 -18.14
N PHE A 637 12.37 4.68 -19.06
CA PHE A 637 13.05 4.68 -20.36
C PHE A 637 12.80 5.96 -21.15
N THR A 638 11.54 6.38 -21.30
CA THR A 638 11.21 7.57 -22.11
C THR A 638 11.84 8.85 -21.55
N VAL A 639 11.75 9.05 -20.23
CA VAL A 639 12.30 10.25 -19.57
C VAL A 639 13.83 10.25 -19.64
N ILE A 640 14.44 9.11 -19.38
CA ILE A 640 15.91 8.99 -19.38
C ILE A 640 16.44 9.11 -20.79
N PHE A 641 15.80 8.48 -21.79
CA PHE A 641 16.17 8.57 -23.20
C PHE A 641 16.24 10.01 -23.68
N VAL A 642 15.16 10.78 -23.47
CA VAL A 642 15.14 12.21 -23.87
C VAL A 642 16.20 13.01 -23.13
N ALA A 643 16.36 12.78 -21.85
CA ALA A 643 17.33 13.51 -21.04
C ALA A 643 18.78 13.17 -21.41
N THR A 644 19.08 11.91 -21.77
CA THR A 644 20.43 11.50 -22.25
C THR A 644 20.79 12.21 -23.54
N ILE A 645 19.87 12.25 -24.50
CA ILE A 645 20.09 12.99 -25.75
C ILE A 645 20.35 14.47 -25.48
N CYS A 646 19.57 15.09 -24.58
CA CYS A 646 19.76 16.49 -24.20
C CYS A 646 21.15 16.74 -23.60
N ILE A 647 21.59 15.87 -22.68
CA ILE A 647 22.92 16.06 -22.06
C ILE A 647 24.06 15.78 -23.06
N TRP A 648 23.94 14.72 -23.87
CA TRP A 648 24.89 14.47 -24.94
C TRP A 648 25.06 15.70 -25.84
N PHE A 649 23.93 16.31 -26.24
CA PHE A 649 23.93 17.53 -27.02
C PHE A 649 24.64 18.68 -26.28
N LEU A 650 24.33 18.92 -25.02
CA LEU A 650 24.96 19.98 -24.21
C LEU A 650 26.45 19.75 -23.97
N GLN A 651 26.91 18.50 -24.02
CA GLN A 651 28.36 18.17 -23.86
C GLN A 651 29.15 18.29 -25.14
N LYS A 652 28.53 18.03 -26.30
CA LYS A 652 29.24 17.97 -27.59
C LYS A 652 29.16 19.26 -28.42
N PHE A 653 28.26 20.20 -28.07
CA PHE A 653 28.05 21.41 -28.85
C PHE A 653 28.35 22.69 -28.04
N ASP A 654 28.85 23.74 -28.77
CA ASP A 654 28.99 25.10 -28.28
C ASP A 654 27.67 25.91 -28.51
N LEU A 655 27.65 27.20 -28.07
CA LEU A 655 26.51 28.10 -28.30
C LEU A 655 26.21 28.40 -29.79
N HIS A 656 27.13 28.12 -30.67
CA HIS A 656 27.00 28.32 -32.10
C HIS A 656 26.64 27.05 -32.85
N PHE A 657 26.31 25.98 -32.10
CA PHE A 657 25.98 24.64 -32.63
C PHE A 657 27.14 23.97 -33.40
N ASN A 658 28.42 24.34 -33.11
CA ASN A 658 29.55 23.62 -33.64
C ASN A 658 29.95 22.48 -32.70
N LEU A 659 30.46 21.39 -33.25
CA LEU A 659 31.05 20.30 -32.49
C LEU A 659 32.34 20.83 -31.78
N VAL A 660 32.39 20.56 -30.47
CA VAL A 660 33.48 21.03 -29.61
C VAL A 660 34.52 19.92 -29.51
N ALA A 661 35.78 20.30 -29.82
CA ALA A 661 36.92 19.41 -29.66
C ALA A 661 37.39 19.31 -28.19
N ASP A 662 37.25 20.40 -27.42
CA ASP A 662 37.57 20.45 -25.99
C ASP A 662 36.31 20.63 -25.15
N SER A 663 36.07 19.76 -24.20
CA SER A 663 34.88 19.76 -23.30
C SER A 663 34.68 21.10 -22.56
N LYS A 664 35.71 21.93 -22.46
CA LYS A 664 35.69 23.26 -21.85
C LYS A 664 34.75 24.24 -22.56
N ASP A 665 34.64 24.12 -23.88
CA ASP A 665 33.91 25.06 -24.72
C ASP A 665 32.45 24.63 -24.91
N SER A 666 32.04 23.51 -24.31
CA SER A 666 30.70 22.99 -24.38
C SER A 666 29.68 23.85 -23.63
N ILE A 667 28.42 23.84 -24.10
CA ILE A 667 27.32 24.52 -23.42
C ILE A 667 27.21 24.05 -21.96
N LEU A 668 27.43 22.75 -21.69
CA LEU A 668 27.37 22.21 -20.33
C LEU A 668 28.49 22.78 -19.44
N ALA A 669 29.70 22.93 -19.95
CA ALA A 669 30.80 23.56 -19.20
C ALA A 669 30.51 25.03 -18.87
N MET A 670 29.87 25.76 -19.80
CA MET A 670 29.48 27.15 -19.58
C MET A 670 28.40 27.25 -18.46
N ILE A 671 27.37 26.39 -18.49
CA ILE A 671 26.37 26.33 -17.42
C ILE A 671 27.06 25.99 -16.08
N SER A 672 28.00 25.04 -16.10
CA SER A 672 28.75 24.61 -14.91
C SER A 672 29.60 25.77 -14.33
N ASN A 673 30.22 26.58 -15.17
CA ASN A 673 30.97 27.76 -14.74
C ASN A 673 30.10 28.78 -13.99
N CYS A 674 28.82 28.94 -14.36
CA CYS A 674 27.88 29.78 -13.62
C CYS A 674 27.60 29.24 -12.19
N LEU A 675 27.76 27.96 -11.96
CA LEU A 675 27.56 27.33 -10.65
C LEU A 675 28.81 27.34 -9.75
N VAL A 676 29.99 27.50 -10.32
CA VAL A 676 31.27 27.53 -9.59
C VAL A 676 31.27 28.46 -8.37
N PRO A 677 30.76 29.71 -8.42
CA PRO A 677 30.72 30.57 -7.23
C PRO A 677 29.88 30.00 -6.07
N ILE A 678 28.82 29.23 -6.37
CA ILE A 678 27.96 28.62 -5.37
C ILE A 678 28.68 27.45 -4.69
N PHE A 679 29.50 26.70 -5.41
CA PHE A 679 30.25 25.55 -4.92
C PHE A 679 31.62 25.85 -4.35
N ALA A 680 32.19 27.02 -4.64
CA ALA A 680 33.49 27.48 -4.11
C ALA A 680 33.56 27.43 -2.56
N PRO A 681 32.54 27.87 -1.78
CA PRO A 681 32.55 27.74 -0.33
C PRO A 681 32.59 26.29 0.20
N LEU A 682 32.24 25.32 -0.63
CA LEU A 682 32.33 23.90 -0.31
C LEU A 682 33.69 23.27 -0.62
N GLY A 683 34.61 24.04 -1.24
CA GLY A 683 35.88 23.52 -1.78
C GLY A 683 35.72 22.78 -3.11
N LEU A 684 34.61 23.00 -3.80
CA LEU A 684 34.22 22.35 -5.05
C LEU A 684 34.11 23.35 -6.19
N GLY A 685 34.94 24.39 -6.17
CA GLY A 685 34.93 25.53 -7.12
C GLY A 685 35.59 25.23 -8.48
N ASP A 686 35.45 24.02 -9.01
CA ASP A 686 35.95 23.63 -10.32
C ASP A 686 34.74 23.31 -11.24
N TRP A 687 34.73 23.83 -12.46
CA TRP A 687 33.68 23.60 -13.43
C TRP A 687 33.52 22.12 -13.77
N ARG A 688 34.57 21.31 -13.74
CA ARG A 688 34.55 19.87 -14.00
C ARG A 688 33.76 19.13 -12.94
N ILE A 689 33.89 19.55 -11.68
CA ILE A 689 33.09 18.99 -10.58
C ILE A 689 31.62 19.38 -10.75
N CYS A 690 31.33 20.64 -11.08
CA CYS A 690 29.97 21.10 -11.32
C CYS A 690 29.34 20.36 -12.50
N THR A 691 30.08 20.13 -13.59
CA THR A 691 29.62 19.32 -14.75
C THR A 691 29.30 17.91 -14.36
N SER A 692 30.11 17.26 -13.54
CA SER A 692 29.86 15.90 -13.05
C SER A 692 28.63 15.83 -12.17
N LEU A 693 28.36 16.81 -11.32
CA LEU A 693 27.18 16.89 -10.49
C LEU A 693 25.88 17.08 -11.32
N ILE A 694 25.95 17.86 -12.40
CA ILE A 694 24.83 18.04 -13.34
C ILE A 694 24.56 16.70 -14.05
N SER A 695 25.61 16.04 -14.58
CA SER A 695 25.48 14.72 -15.20
C SER A 695 24.89 13.69 -14.22
N GLY A 696 25.25 13.76 -12.93
CA GLY A 696 24.72 12.93 -11.86
C GLY A 696 23.25 13.17 -11.51
N VAL A 697 22.60 14.20 -12.04
CA VAL A 697 21.13 14.33 -11.96
C VAL A 697 20.46 13.35 -12.91
N MET A 698 21.09 13.00 -14.01
CA MET A 698 20.58 11.96 -14.92
C MET A 698 20.64 10.59 -14.25
N ALA A 699 21.83 10.15 -13.95
CA ALA A 699 22.15 8.89 -13.31
C ALA A 699 23.31 9.13 -12.34
N LYS A 700 23.16 8.68 -11.09
CA LYS A 700 24.12 9.02 -10.03
C LYS A 700 25.54 8.50 -10.32
N GLU A 701 25.63 7.34 -10.94
CA GLU A 701 26.90 6.72 -11.36
C GLU A 701 27.66 7.57 -12.38
N SER A 702 26.98 8.37 -13.19
CA SER A 702 27.62 9.25 -14.18
C SER A 702 28.52 10.33 -13.56
N VAL A 703 28.38 10.59 -12.25
CA VAL A 703 29.28 11.51 -11.54
C VAL A 703 30.75 11.06 -11.67
N ILE A 704 31.00 9.76 -11.44
CA ILE A 704 32.37 9.21 -11.47
C ILE A 704 32.91 9.22 -12.90
N SER A 705 32.14 8.63 -13.83
CA SER A 705 32.57 8.55 -15.24
C SER A 705 32.90 9.92 -15.83
N THR A 706 32.06 10.92 -15.51
CA THR A 706 32.32 12.30 -15.94
C THR A 706 33.58 12.90 -15.28
N LEU A 707 33.80 12.65 -13.98
CA LEU A 707 34.98 13.08 -13.27
C LEU A 707 36.25 12.44 -13.85
N GLU A 708 36.26 11.14 -14.08
CA GLU A 708 37.40 10.41 -14.65
C GLU A 708 37.74 10.91 -16.04
N ILE A 709 36.76 11.15 -16.90
CA ILE A 709 36.96 11.70 -18.25
C ILE A 709 37.55 13.13 -18.18
N LEU A 710 36.94 14.01 -17.38
CA LEU A 710 37.32 15.43 -17.34
C LEU A 710 38.64 15.67 -16.62
N PHE A 711 39.05 14.81 -15.69
CA PHE A 711 40.34 14.90 -14.99
C PHE A 711 41.40 13.97 -15.57
N GLY A 712 41.09 13.19 -16.61
CA GLY A 712 42.05 12.26 -17.26
C GLY A 712 42.61 11.20 -16.29
N GLY A 713 41.78 10.74 -15.32
CA GLY A 713 42.18 9.78 -14.28
C GLY A 713 42.90 10.39 -13.06
N ALA A 714 43.28 11.68 -13.09
CA ALA A 714 43.99 12.34 -12.00
C ALA A 714 43.07 13.01 -10.95
N VAL A 715 41.91 12.44 -10.68
CA VAL A 715 40.92 12.98 -9.71
C VAL A 715 41.53 13.08 -8.31
N LYS A 716 42.40 12.14 -7.94
CA LYS A 716 43.06 12.07 -6.63
C LYS A 716 44.03 13.25 -6.38
N ASP A 717 44.68 13.74 -7.43
CA ASP A 717 45.64 14.85 -7.33
C ASP A 717 44.95 16.21 -7.38
N ALA A 718 43.74 16.25 -7.94
CA ALA A 718 42.97 17.48 -8.11
C ALA A 718 42.11 17.88 -6.92
N LEU A 719 41.73 16.90 -6.05
CA LEU A 719 40.86 17.10 -4.89
C LEU A 719 41.61 16.86 -3.58
N THR A 720 41.37 17.74 -2.61
CA THR A 720 41.83 17.50 -1.22
C THR A 720 40.91 16.53 -0.51
N PRO A 721 41.35 15.77 0.51
CA PRO A 721 40.48 14.90 1.31
C PRO A 721 39.27 15.61 1.92
N VAL A 722 39.44 16.88 2.30
CA VAL A 722 38.36 17.74 2.81
C VAL A 722 37.30 18.04 1.74
N ALA A 723 37.75 18.36 0.51
CA ALA A 723 36.87 18.60 -0.63
C ALA A 723 36.17 17.30 -1.05
N ALA A 724 36.87 16.15 -1.00
CA ALA A 724 36.28 14.83 -1.26
C ALA A 724 35.17 14.47 -0.26
N ALA A 725 35.41 14.73 1.03
CA ALA A 725 34.37 14.51 2.07
C ALA A 725 33.14 15.42 1.85
N SER A 726 33.38 16.70 1.51
CA SER A 726 32.30 17.64 1.18
C SER A 726 31.50 17.18 -0.04
N LEU A 727 32.18 16.72 -1.10
CA LEU A 727 31.54 16.17 -2.30
C LEU A 727 30.72 14.90 -2.02
N LEU A 728 31.25 14.00 -1.18
CA LEU A 728 30.55 12.81 -0.76
C LEU A 728 29.22 13.14 -0.07
N VAL A 729 29.24 14.05 0.90
CA VAL A 729 28.03 14.48 1.62
C VAL A 729 27.06 15.22 0.71
N PHE A 730 27.58 16.08 -0.16
CA PHE A 730 26.72 16.74 -1.16
C PHE A 730 26.09 15.73 -2.10
N SER A 731 26.87 14.78 -2.64
CA SER A 731 26.37 13.72 -3.55
C SER A 731 25.37 12.77 -2.87
N LEU A 732 25.50 12.57 -1.56
CA LEU A 732 24.54 11.82 -0.75
C LEU A 732 23.17 12.49 -0.74
N LEU A 733 23.10 13.81 -0.52
CA LEU A 733 21.89 14.52 -0.13
C LEU A 733 21.23 15.32 -1.26
N TYR A 734 21.99 15.70 -2.31
CA TYR A 734 21.43 16.52 -3.39
C TYR A 734 20.36 15.78 -4.20
N THR A 735 19.66 16.51 -5.04
CA THR A 735 18.49 16.05 -5.80
C THR A 735 18.58 14.59 -6.29
N PRO A 736 17.53 13.80 -6.23
CA PRO A 736 17.51 12.44 -6.76
C PRO A 736 17.67 12.45 -8.30
N CYS A 737 17.83 11.28 -8.91
CA CYS A 737 17.91 11.15 -10.37
C CYS A 737 16.62 11.61 -11.05
N ILE A 738 16.71 11.95 -12.34
CA ILE A 738 15.58 12.48 -13.13
C ILE A 738 14.37 11.53 -13.14
N ALA A 739 14.61 10.21 -13.15
CA ALA A 739 13.55 9.20 -13.06
C ALA A 739 12.76 9.29 -11.74
N ALA A 740 13.47 9.54 -10.62
CA ALA A 740 12.83 9.73 -9.33
C ALA A 740 12.06 11.06 -9.27
N ILE A 741 12.62 12.14 -9.82
CA ILE A 741 11.92 13.43 -9.94
C ILE A 741 10.64 13.29 -10.76
N ALA A 742 10.69 12.57 -11.89
CA ALA A 742 9.52 12.28 -12.72
C ALA A 742 8.46 11.48 -11.96
N SER A 743 8.87 10.47 -11.17
CA SER A 743 7.96 9.71 -10.31
C SER A 743 7.30 10.58 -9.24
N ILE A 744 8.08 11.44 -8.57
CA ILE A 744 7.57 12.38 -7.57
C ILE A 744 6.62 13.40 -8.20
N ARG A 745 6.96 13.92 -9.40
CA ARG A 745 6.07 14.81 -10.16
C ARG A 745 4.73 14.14 -10.47
N ARG A 746 4.72 12.87 -10.78
CA ARG A 746 3.50 12.10 -11.06
C ARG A 746 2.65 11.91 -9.81
N GLU A 747 3.27 11.63 -8.66
CA GLU A 747 2.57 11.35 -7.41
C GLU A 747 2.11 12.61 -6.67
N LEU A 748 2.90 13.69 -6.69
CA LEU A 748 2.63 14.91 -5.92
C LEU A 748 2.35 16.15 -6.79
N GLY A 749 2.60 16.05 -8.09
CA GLY A 749 2.47 17.17 -9.02
C GLY A 749 3.74 18.03 -9.17
N ARG A 750 3.71 18.95 -10.16
CA ARG A 750 4.87 19.76 -10.57
C ARG A 750 5.42 20.66 -9.46
N LYS A 751 4.53 21.31 -8.69
CA LYS A 751 4.93 22.26 -7.63
C LYS A 751 5.77 21.58 -6.54
N TRP A 752 5.33 20.40 -6.09
CA TRP A 752 6.03 19.62 -5.07
C TRP A 752 7.37 19.06 -5.56
N ALA A 753 7.41 18.58 -6.81
CA ALA A 753 8.66 18.06 -7.39
C ALA A 753 9.74 19.13 -7.50
N VAL A 754 9.39 20.33 -8.01
CA VAL A 754 10.34 21.46 -8.09
C VAL A 754 10.76 21.95 -6.71
N GLY A 755 9.80 22.13 -5.80
CA GLY A 755 10.07 22.53 -4.41
C GLY A 755 11.01 21.55 -3.69
N MET A 756 10.83 20.25 -3.90
CA MET A 756 11.69 19.22 -3.33
C MET A 756 13.12 19.29 -3.87
N VAL A 757 13.31 19.45 -5.19
CA VAL A 757 14.65 19.58 -5.80
C VAL A 757 15.42 20.75 -5.18
N ILE A 758 14.79 21.93 -5.11
CA ILE A 758 15.40 23.12 -4.52
C ILE A 758 15.74 22.88 -3.05
N TRP A 759 14.80 22.33 -2.30
CA TRP A 759 14.95 22.07 -0.87
C TRP A 759 16.08 21.07 -0.58
N GLN A 760 16.16 19.98 -1.34
CA GLN A 760 17.24 19.00 -1.17
C GLN A 760 18.60 19.56 -1.53
N CYS A 761 18.72 20.34 -2.61
CA CYS A 761 19.97 21.03 -2.94
C CYS A 761 20.41 21.98 -1.83
N MET A 762 19.48 22.70 -1.20
CA MET A 762 19.79 23.57 -0.04
C MET A 762 20.31 22.77 1.16
N ILE A 763 19.63 21.67 1.52
CA ILE A 763 20.05 20.81 2.64
C ILE A 763 21.42 20.20 2.33
N ALA A 764 21.63 19.71 1.11
CA ALA A 764 22.90 19.13 0.68
C ALA A 764 24.05 20.16 0.79
N TRP A 765 23.78 21.39 0.37
CA TRP A 765 24.77 22.46 0.45
C TRP A 765 25.13 22.80 1.90
N VAL A 766 24.12 22.97 2.77
CA VAL A 766 24.33 23.28 4.20
C VAL A 766 25.09 22.14 4.90
N ALA A 767 24.70 20.89 4.64
CA ALA A 767 25.35 19.73 5.24
C ALA A 767 26.81 19.57 4.76
N ALA A 768 27.07 19.72 3.46
CA ALA A 768 28.39 19.64 2.91
C ALA A 768 29.31 20.79 3.42
N PHE A 769 28.74 21.98 3.58
CA PHE A 769 29.45 23.13 4.18
C PHE A 769 29.81 22.84 5.65
N ALA A 770 28.88 22.33 6.43
CA ALA A 770 29.12 21.95 7.82
C ALA A 770 30.22 20.89 7.95
N VAL A 771 30.16 19.83 7.12
CA VAL A 771 31.18 18.77 7.11
C VAL A 771 32.56 19.33 6.72
N ARG A 772 32.63 20.20 5.72
CA ARG A 772 33.89 20.86 5.37
C ARG A 772 34.50 21.62 6.55
N TRP A 773 33.70 22.44 7.23
CA TRP A 773 34.14 23.20 8.39
C TRP A 773 34.62 22.31 9.54
N LEU A 774 33.89 21.26 9.81
CA LEU A 774 34.30 20.26 10.82
C LEU A 774 35.62 19.61 10.45
N MET A 775 35.77 19.15 9.21
CA MET A 775 37.03 18.55 8.73
C MET A 775 38.22 19.49 8.82
N VAL A 776 38.02 20.75 8.43
CA VAL A 776 39.09 21.79 8.57
C VAL A 776 39.48 22.02 10.03
N LEU A 777 38.51 21.94 10.95
CA LEU A 777 38.76 22.14 12.39
C LEU A 777 39.49 20.95 13.01
N PHE A 778 39.23 19.72 12.56
CA PHE A 778 39.90 18.50 13.06
C PHE A 778 41.25 18.20 12.40
N MET A 779 41.50 18.76 11.21
CA MET A 779 42.78 18.61 10.50
C MET A 779 43.78 19.75 10.79
N ARG A 780 43.37 20.78 11.54
CA ARG A 780 44.26 21.78 12.14
C ARG A 780 44.74 21.27 13.52
#